data_1a85555bb52d19c6cf4884d88705f839
#
_entry.id   1a85555bb52d19c6cf4884d88705f839
#
_cell.length_a   1.000
_cell.length_b   1.000
_cell.length_c   1.000
_cell.angle_alpha   90.00
_cell.angle_beta   90.00
_cell.angle_gamma   90.00
#
_symmetry.space_group_name_H-M   'P 1'
#
loop_
_entity.id
_entity.type
_entity.pdbx_description
1 polymer ?
#
loop_
_entity_poly.entity_id
_entity_poly.type
_entity_poly.pdbx_seq_one_letter_code
_entity_poly.pdbx_strand_id
1 'polypeptide(L)'
;MEKSTATNNKEKMPTILMVDDEDRFRDSLSQQLIHRGFKVYQTNNGEDAIKVVRHKNPQVVILDQKMPGMDGIETLKELKKIRPEVQVIMHTAYGNIESARVTGKHDVFCYLEKPCALDDLISMIKMAAEERIYALARHEIPVVKRNSLKEWLIGVQNARPGIIILGILLFLGVVFMPTPRMMETFLTLEKTGKTGEDIAGYSEYRKMKVGETISDYYSAKAKLYTKTKTGDGETIKTPYGIHKITFRAKVMIGVLVIAALFWATGAIPIGITALLVGVLMYFFGVLPPSQVAKAYAKDSVIFIFGVLAFAAAIGKTGLDRRIGILLLGTSTSLRRFALIFAPLLSVTAAFLSEHALVAFIAPILMLAYMGTIKSAGIKQDKGMVVMLLLMLTFCANIGGPGSPAAGGRNAVMLGIFSDYGIDISFGQWVKMGLPFVPVMSITIALYFLIVFRKKILVKSVNVAAEVRRESEKIGKMTPDEYKAAGVLILLIVMWITMSSQVGMGGPVILALVLLNILGILTWKDINSIHMDVVALYAAASAMGYGLACTGAALWLANSFISILPDFLRSGTGLCMSTSFITGILTNFMSDGATVAAVGPITVPMATLSGTSPLMIGLATAFASSFAHMLIIGTPNNAIVYSMAKDPKTGEQLLTMKDFFIHGFAVFVLSMIVLWVWVFFGYWQWITI
;
A
#
# COMPACT_ATOMS: atom_id res chain seq x y z
N MET A 1 -55.42 7.90 16.18
CA MET A 1 -55.47 6.42 16.23
C MET A 1 -54.76 5.90 15.00
N GLU A 2 -53.48 5.63 15.11
CA GLU A 2 -52.77 4.79 14.15
C GLU A 2 -51.63 4.11 14.91
N LYS A 3 -51.67 2.78 14.87
CA LYS A 3 -50.87 1.90 15.69
C LYS A 3 -49.44 1.83 15.14
N SER A 4 -48.51 2.23 15.97
CA SER A 4 -47.07 1.92 15.85
C SER A 4 -46.86 0.40 15.87
N THR A 5 -46.50 -0.18 14.76
CA THR A 5 -45.94 -1.53 14.68
C THR A 5 -44.45 -1.45 14.95
N ALA A 6 -44.08 -1.67 16.19
CA ALA A 6 -42.71 -1.96 16.58
C ALA A 6 -42.32 -3.33 16.03
N THR A 7 -41.61 -3.40 14.91
CA THR A 7 -41.00 -4.61 14.39
C THR A 7 -39.82 -4.98 15.28
N ASN A 8 -40.02 -6.03 16.05
CA ASN A 8 -39.06 -6.72 16.90
C ASN A 8 -37.99 -7.38 16.00
N ASN A 9 -36.85 -6.72 15.80
CA ASN A 9 -35.73 -7.25 15.03
C ASN A 9 -34.94 -8.21 15.96
N LYS A 10 -35.50 -9.42 16.21
CA LYS A 10 -34.70 -10.55 16.69
C LYS A 10 -33.64 -10.83 15.63
N GLU A 11 -32.36 -10.82 15.99
CA GLU A 11 -31.25 -11.28 15.14
C GLU A 11 -31.66 -12.63 14.53
N LYS A 12 -31.86 -12.64 13.22
CA LYS A 12 -32.32 -13.83 12.48
C LYS A 12 -31.13 -14.77 12.42
N MET A 13 -31.13 -15.81 13.27
CA MET A 13 -30.08 -16.83 13.28
C MET A 13 -29.90 -17.41 11.88
N PRO A 14 -28.65 -17.70 11.47
CA PRO A 14 -28.36 -18.23 10.14
C PRO A 14 -29.01 -19.59 9.89
N THR A 15 -29.35 -19.84 8.64
CA THR A 15 -29.89 -21.12 8.20
C THR A 15 -28.75 -22.06 7.85
N ILE A 16 -28.79 -23.28 8.39
CA ILE A 16 -27.74 -24.29 8.30
C ILE A 16 -28.25 -25.51 7.54
N LEU A 17 -27.38 -26.14 6.77
CA LEU A 17 -27.56 -27.50 6.26
C LEU A 17 -26.54 -28.41 6.92
N MET A 18 -27.02 -29.45 7.60
CA MET A 18 -26.20 -30.51 8.18
C MET A 18 -26.18 -31.69 7.24
N VAL A 19 -24.99 -32.15 6.83
CA VAL A 19 -24.78 -33.25 5.87
C VAL A 19 -23.86 -34.27 6.53
N ASP A 20 -24.40 -35.44 6.87
CA ASP A 20 -23.67 -36.49 7.58
C ASP A 20 -24.42 -37.83 7.37
N ASP A 21 -23.74 -38.90 7.07
CA ASP A 21 -24.36 -40.20 6.82
C ASP A 21 -24.72 -40.96 8.12
N GLU A 22 -24.16 -40.54 9.26
CA GLU A 22 -24.47 -41.11 10.57
C GLU A 22 -25.74 -40.47 11.17
N ASP A 23 -26.88 -41.12 11.02
CA ASP A 23 -28.21 -40.61 11.42
C ASP A 23 -28.24 -40.14 12.88
N ARG A 24 -27.71 -40.95 13.82
CA ARG A 24 -27.73 -40.62 15.25
C ARG A 24 -26.92 -39.33 15.57
N PHE A 25 -25.79 -39.21 14.95
CA PHE A 25 -24.93 -38.00 15.13
C PHE A 25 -25.58 -36.77 14.51
N ARG A 26 -26.06 -36.88 13.26
CA ARG A 26 -26.73 -35.82 12.53
C ARG A 26 -27.96 -35.30 13.29
N ASP A 27 -28.84 -36.21 13.76
CA ASP A 27 -30.06 -35.85 14.51
C ASP A 27 -29.74 -35.18 15.83
N SER A 28 -28.79 -35.72 16.62
CA SER A 28 -28.40 -35.19 17.90
C SER A 28 -27.82 -33.74 17.78
N LEU A 29 -26.88 -33.53 16.87
CA LEU A 29 -26.25 -32.24 16.65
C LEU A 29 -27.25 -31.22 16.08
N SER A 30 -28.12 -31.66 15.16
CA SER A 30 -29.16 -30.80 14.59
C SER A 30 -30.16 -30.33 15.65
N GLN A 31 -30.60 -31.22 16.57
CA GLN A 31 -31.48 -30.83 17.67
C GLN A 31 -30.81 -29.82 18.60
N GLN A 32 -29.53 -30.02 18.95
CA GLN A 32 -28.80 -29.06 19.77
C GLN A 32 -28.70 -27.69 19.12
N LEU A 33 -28.47 -27.61 17.81
CA LEU A 33 -28.44 -26.35 17.05
C LEU A 33 -29.83 -25.69 16.97
N ILE A 34 -30.90 -26.49 16.78
CA ILE A 34 -32.29 -26.01 16.80
C ILE A 34 -32.66 -25.43 18.15
N HIS A 35 -32.27 -26.08 19.25
CA HIS A 35 -32.47 -25.54 20.61
C HIS A 35 -31.75 -24.21 20.86
N ARG A 36 -30.64 -23.97 20.17
CA ARG A 36 -29.93 -22.69 20.21
C ARG A 36 -30.51 -21.64 19.23
N GLY A 37 -31.62 -21.94 18.56
CA GLY A 37 -32.37 -21.02 17.70
C GLY A 37 -31.99 -21.00 16.22
N PHE A 38 -31.15 -21.94 15.76
CA PHE A 38 -30.80 -22.07 14.34
C PHE A 38 -31.91 -22.79 13.56
N LYS A 39 -32.07 -22.42 12.29
CA LYS A 39 -32.91 -23.17 11.36
C LYS A 39 -32.01 -24.19 10.65
N VAL A 40 -32.22 -25.49 10.90
CA VAL A 40 -31.39 -26.56 10.39
C VAL A 40 -32.17 -27.41 9.40
N TYR A 41 -31.57 -27.65 8.22
CA TYR A 41 -31.93 -28.68 7.26
C TYR A 41 -30.97 -29.86 7.42
N GLN A 42 -31.43 -31.08 7.09
CA GLN A 42 -30.60 -32.28 7.24
C GLN A 42 -30.63 -33.11 5.95
N THR A 43 -29.48 -33.69 5.59
CA THR A 43 -29.35 -34.69 4.55
C THR A 43 -28.30 -35.72 4.94
N ASN A 44 -28.40 -36.94 4.41
CA ASN A 44 -27.49 -38.03 4.71
C ASN A 44 -26.49 -38.35 3.58
N ASN A 45 -26.52 -37.59 2.51
CA ASN A 45 -25.64 -37.77 1.35
C ASN A 45 -25.38 -36.44 0.60
N GLY A 46 -24.36 -36.45 -0.26
CA GLY A 46 -23.97 -35.27 -1.05
C GLY A 46 -24.97 -34.86 -2.13
N GLU A 47 -25.61 -35.81 -2.78
CA GLU A 47 -26.57 -35.55 -3.88
C GLU A 47 -27.81 -34.79 -3.38
N ASP A 48 -28.34 -35.18 -2.21
CA ASP A 48 -29.46 -34.47 -1.58
C ASP A 48 -29.06 -33.15 -0.98
N ALA A 49 -27.82 -33.02 -0.48
CA ALA A 49 -27.28 -31.76 -0.05
C ALA A 49 -27.26 -30.71 -1.18
N ILE A 50 -26.88 -31.12 -2.39
CA ILE A 50 -26.92 -30.30 -3.61
C ILE A 50 -28.34 -29.80 -3.91
N LYS A 51 -29.34 -30.70 -3.82
CA LYS A 51 -30.75 -30.34 -4.02
C LYS A 51 -31.23 -29.34 -2.99
N VAL A 52 -30.90 -29.55 -1.72
CA VAL A 52 -31.28 -28.62 -0.61
C VAL A 52 -30.62 -27.25 -0.77
N VAL A 53 -29.34 -27.20 -1.11
CA VAL A 53 -28.66 -25.91 -1.32
C VAL A 53 -29.28 -25.13 -2.48
N ARG A 54 -29.67 -25.81 -3.54
CA ARG A 54 -30.33 -25.19 -4.71
C ARG A 54 -31.70 -24.59 -4.37
N HIS A 55 -32.50 -25.27 -3.55
CA HIS A 55 -33.90 -24.89 -3.29
C HIS A 55 -34.09 -24.09 -1.98
N LYS A 56 -33.32 -24.38 -0.95
CA LYS A 56 -33.50 -23.76 0.40
C LYS A 56 -32.49 -22.68 0.73
N ASN A 57 -31.40 -22.57 -0.05
CA ASN A 57 -30.36 -21.53 0.06
C ASN A 57 -29.80 -21.36 1.50
N PRO A 58 -29.29 -22.43 2.16
CA PRO A 58 -28.71 -22.30 3.50
C PRO A 58 -27.48 -21.37 3.44
N GLN A 59 -27.20 -20.72 4.57
CA GLN A 59 -26.07 -19.79 4.68
C GLN A 59 -24.77 -20.53 4.94
N VAL A 60 -24.84 -21.58 5.76
CA VAL A 60 -23.70 -22.41 6.15
C VAL A 60 -24.05 -23.89 5.93
N VAL A 61 -23.12 -24.64 5.42
CA VAL A 61 -23.20 -26.10 5.29
C VAL A 61 -22.16 -26.74 6.20
N ILE A 62 -22.59 -27.60 7.09
CA ILE A 62 -21.72 -28.48 7.88
C ILE A 62 -21.69 -29.81 7.14
N LEU A 63 -20.53 -30.21 6.65
CA LEU A 63 -20.39 -31.31 5.71
C LEU A 63 -19.38 -32.33 6.21
N ASP A 64 -19.83 -33.56 6.35
CA ASP A 64 -18.92 -34.69 6.63
C ASP A 64 -18.02 -34.98 5.42
N GLN A 65 -16.78 -35.31 5.70
CA GLN A 65 -15.78 -35.60 4.68
C GLN A 65 -15.97 -36.98 4.09
N LYS A 66 -16.33 -38.01 4.90
CA LYS A 66 -16.46 -39.38 4.48
C LYS A 66 -17.92 -39.79 4.47
N MET A 67 -18.51 -39.87 3.31
CA MET A 67 -19.90 -40.36 3.10
C MET A 67 -19.94 -41.39 1.99
N PRO A 68 -20.87 -42.38 2.04
CA PRO A 68 -21.09 -43.32 0.96
C PRO A 68 -21.58 -42.61 -0.32
N GLY A 69 -21.09 -43.04 -1.47
CA GLY A 69 -21.42 -42.43 -2.77
C GLY A 69 -20.54 -41.19 -3.03
N MET A 70 -21.15 -40.01 -3.14
CA MET A 70 -20.42 -38.74 -3.34
C MET A 70 -19.78 -38.30 -2.03
N ASP A 71 -18.45 -38.26 -1.98
CA ASP A 71 -17.71 -37.81 -0.79
C ASP A 71 -17.87 -36.31 -0.49
N GLY A 72 -17.44 -35.88 0.70
CA GLY A 72 -17.58 -34.50 1.13
C GLY A 72 -16.77 -33.51 0.26
N ILE A 73 -15.65 -33.92 -0.33
CA ILE A 73 -14.84 -33.06 -1.19
C ILE A 73 -15.49 -32.89 -2.57
N GLU A 74 -16.06 -33.94 -3.12
CA GLU A 74 -16.82 -33.87 -4.36
C GLU A 74 -18.09 -33.04 -4.16
N THR A 75 -18.81 -33.28 -3.05
CA THR A 75 -19.98 -32.49 -2.65
C THR A 75 -19.65 -31.00 -2.54
N LEU A 76 -18.56 -30.65 -1.86
CA LEU A 76 -18.10 -29.27 -1.75
C LEU A 76 -17.90 -28.61 -3.12
N LYS A 77 -17.21 -29.29 -4.05
CA LYS A 77 -16.97 -28.77 -5.40
C LYS A 77 -18.27 -28.46 -6.14
N GLU A 78 -19.25 -29.35 -6.06
CA GLU A 78 -20.54 -29.14 -6.69
C GLU A 78 -21.37 -28.05 -6.01
N LEU A 79 -21.33 -27.96 -4.66
CA LEU A 79 -21.99 -26.89 -3.92
C LEU A 79 -21.42 -25.51 -4.31
N LYS A 80 -20.08 -25.38 -4.42
CA LYS A 80 -19.43 -24.14 -4.81
C LYS A 80 -19.67 -23.74 -6.27
N LYS A 81 -19.88 -24.69 -7.17
CA LYS A 81 -20.32 -24.41 -8.56
C LYS A 81 -21.72 -23.80 -8.61
N ILE A 82 -22.63 -24.27 -7.74
CA ILE A 82 -24.03 -23.83 -7.72
C ILE A 82 -24.21 -22.55 -6.93
N ARG A 83 -23.53 -22.42 -5.80
CA ARG A 83 -23.58 -21.29 -4.87
C ARG A 83 -22.17 -20.97 -4.36
N PRO A 84 -21.38 -20.20 -5.10
CA PRO A 84 -20.01 -19.86 -4.68
C PRO A 84 -19.95 -19.18 -3.31
N GLU A 85 -21.01 -18.45 -2.96
CA GLU A 85 -21.13 -17.70 -1.72
C GLU A 85 -21.43 -18.55 -0.48
N VAL A 86 -21.93 -19.79 -0.63
CA VAL A 86 -22.24 -20.67 0.51
C VAL A 86 -20.96 -21.00 1.27
N GLN A 87 -20.99 -20.87 2.59
CA GLN A 87 -19.83 -21.21 3.41
C GLN A 87 -19.94 -22.66 3.88
N VAL A 88 -18.85 -23.41 3.76
CA VAL A 88 -18.81 -24.84 4.08
C VAL A 88 -17.82 -25.07 5.21
N ILE A 89 -18.30 -25.66 6.30
CA ILE A 89 -17.51 -26.16 7.43
C ILE A 89 -17.36 -27.66 7.24
N MET A 90 -16.15 -28.14 7.01
CA MET A 90 -15.87 -29.57 6.91
C MET A 90 -15.76 -30.18 8.31
N HIS A 91 -16.59 -31.19 8.62
CA HIS A 91 -16.64 -31.88 9.91
C HIS A 91 -16.07 -33.28 9.76
N THR A 92 -14.86 -33.54 10.23
CA THR A 92 -14.10 -34.76 9.92
C THR A 92 -13.68 -35.53 11.17
N ALA A 93 -13.64 -36.85 11.08
CA ALA A 93 -13.07 -37.71 12.10
C ALA A 93 -11.53 -37.67 12.07
N TYR A 94 -10.91 -37.92 13.20
CA TYR A 94 -9.48 -37.83 13.53
C TYR A 94 -8.51 -38.24 12.39
N GLY A 95 -7.50 -37.45 12.12
CA GLY A 95 -6.26 -37.85 11.41
C GLY A 95 -6.01 -37.29 10.01
N ASN A 96 -6.89 -36.47 9.40
CA ASN A 96 -6.76 -36.05 8.00
C ASN A 96 -6.68 -34.52 7.76
N ILE A 97 -6.52 -33.71 8.80
CA ILE A 97 -6.41 -32.25 8.65
C ILE A 97 -5.13 -31.86 7.89
N GLU A 98 -4.05 -32.61 8.05
CA GLU A 98 -2.78 -32.35 7.38
C GLU A 98 -2.84 -32.67 5.88
N SER A 99 -3.52 -33.75 5.49
CA SER A 99 -3.73 -34.09 4.06
C SER A 99 -4.74 -33.14 3.38
N ALA A 100 -5.73 -32.64 4.10
CA ALA A 100 -6.66 -31.63 3.62
C ALA A 100 -6.02 -30.22 3.49
N ARG A 101 -5.00 -29.89 4.32
CA ARG A 101 -4.16 -28.70 4.18
C ARG A 101 -3.24 -28.75 2.96
N VAL A 102 -2.75 -29.92 2.59
CA VAL A 102 -1.86 -30.12 1.43
C VAL A 102 -2.61 -30.00 0.09
N THR A 103 -3.89 -30.36 0.06
CA THR A 103 -4.75 -30.19 -1.11
C THR A 103 -5.38 -28.80 -1.26
N GLY A 104 -4.89 -27.80 -0.60
CA GLY A 104 -5.28 -26.38 -0.46
C GLY A 104 -5.90 -25.61 -1.63
N LYS A 105 -6.75 -26.23 -2.44
CA LYS A 105 -7.46 -25.67 -3.60
C LYS A 105 -8.98 -25.61 -3.47
N HIS A 106 -9.54 -25.92 -2.29
CA HIS A 106 -11.00 -25.94 -2.13
C HIS A 106 -11.45 -24.83 -1.18
N ASP A 107 -12.45 -24.05 -1.59
CA ASP A 107 -13.09 -22.95 -0.88
C ASP A 107 -13.86 -23.42 0.37
N VAL A 108 -13.16 -24.02 1.34
CA VAL A 108 -13.69 -24.42 2.66
C VAL A 108 -13.50 -23.27 3.63
N PHE A 109 -14.52 -22.94 4.41
CA PHE A 109 -14.40 -21.93 5.45
C PHE A 109 -13.45 -22.38 6.58
N CYS A 110 -13.71 -23.57 7.14
CA CYS A 110 -12.81 -24.22 8.11
C CYS A 110 -13.04 -25.72 8.19
N TYR A 111 -12.09 -26.42 8.84
CA TYR A 111 -12.21 -27.83 9.21
C TYR A 111 -12.39 -27.93 10.73
N LEU A 112 -13.32 -28.75 11.19
CA LEU A 112 -13.55 -29.09 12.57
C LEU A 112 -13.44 -30.60 12.77
N GLU A 113 -12.79 -31.01 13.86
CA GLU A 113 -12.67 -32.42 14.23
C GLU A 113 -13.90 -32.89 15.00
N LYS A 114 -14.33 -34.14 14.72
CA LYS A 114 -15.35 -34.86 15.52
C LYS A 114 -14.66 -35.60 16.69
N PRO A 115 -15.14 -35.46 17.95
CA PRO A 115 -16.17 -34.54 18.43
C PRO A 115 -15.64 -33.13 18.69
N CYS A 116 -16.40 -32.08 18.34
CA CYS A 116 -16.09 -30.70 18.70
C CYS A 116 -17.04 -30.18 19.80
N ALA A 117 -16.59 -29.19 20.57
CA ALA A 117 -17.47 -28.52 21.53
C ALA A 117 -18.58 -27.73 20.78
N LEU A 118 -19.81 -27.83 21.25
CA LEU A 118 -20.97 -27.19 20.62
C LEU A 118 -20.79 -25.66 20.50
N ASP A 119 -20.21 -25.03 21.51
CA ASP A 119 -20.01 -23.58 21.50
C ASP A 119 -18.94 -23.14 20.49
N ASP A 120 -17.92 -23.95 20.23
CA ASP A 120 -16.94 -23.74 19.17
C ASP A 120 -17.59 -23.85 17.79
N LEU A 121 -18.42 -24.87 17.57
CA LEU A 121 -19.17 -25.03 16.32
C LEU A 121 -20.10 -23.84 16.10
N ILE A 122 -20.83 -23.38 17.10
CA ILE A 122 -21.72 -22.20 17.02
C ILE A 122 -20.94 -20.94 16.67
N SER A 123 -19.76 -20.77 17.25
CA SER A 123 -18.87 -19.65 16.93
C SER A 123 -18.46 -19.66 15.46
N MET A 124 -18.01 -20.83 14.96
CA MET A 124 -17.63 -21.00 13.55
C MET A 124 -18.81 -20.81 12.59
N ILE A 125 -20.02 -21.28 12.92
CA ILE A 125 -21.23 -21.06 12.14
C ILE A 125 -21.55 -19.56 11.99
N LYS A 126 -21.44 -18.80 13.09
CA LYS A 126 -21.68 -17.36 13.05
C LYS A 126 -20.65 -16.63 12.19
N MET A 127 -19.37 -16.95 12.35
CA MET A 127 -18.29 -16.40 11.54
C MET A 127 -18.44 -16.77 10.04
N ALA A 128 -18.84 -18.02 9.73
CA ALA A 128 -19.10 -18.47 8.37
C ALA A 128 -20.29 -17.74 7.74
N ALA A 129 -21.35 -17.48 8.51
CA ALA A 129 -22.50 -16.73 8.03
C ALA A 129 -22.16 -15.26 7.77
N GLU A 130 -21.31 -14.64 8.58
CA GLU A 130 -20.77 -13.29 8.34
C GLU A 130 -19.89 -13.28 7.07
N GLU A 131 -18.98 -14.23 6.91
CA GLU A 131 -18.15 -14.33 5.70
C GLU A 131 -19.00 -14.52 4.43
N ARG A 132 -20.13 -15.21 4.51
CA ARG A 132 -21.07 -15.29 3.39
C ARG A 132 -21.60 -13.93 2.97
N ILE A 133 -21.90 -13.02 3.93
CA ILE A 133 -22.35 -11.66 3.63
C ILE A 133 -21.26 -10.91 2.87
N TYR A 134 -19.99 -11.07 3.28
CA TYR A 134 -18.85 -10.50 2.55
C TYR A 134 -18.64 -11.16 1.19
N ALA A 135 -18.86 -12.48 1.08
CA ALA A 135 -18.77 -13.21 -0.19
C ALA A 135 -19.88 -12.77 -1.16
N LEU A 136 -21.11 -12.56 -0.69
CA LEU A 136 -22.19 -11.97 -1.47
C LEU A 136 -21.87 -10.56 -1.93
N ALA A 137 -21.30 -9.74 -1.05
CA ALA A 137 -20.85 -8.38 -1.40
C ALA A 137 -19.68 -8.39 -2.40
N ARG A 138 -18.82 -9.41 -2.38
CA ARG A 138 -17.78 -9.63 -3.40
C ARG A 138 -18.35 -10.16 -4.73
N HIS A 139 -19.38 -10.99 -4.70
CA HIS A 139 -20.06 -11.49 -5.90
C HIS A 139 -21.12 -10.52 -6.45
N GLU A 140 -21.57 -9.56 -5.68
CA GLU A 140 -22.27 -8.35 -6.14
C GLU A 140 -21.29 -7.29 -6.67
N ILE A 141 -20.16 -7.68 -7.24
CA ILE A 141 -19.66 -6.95 -8.39
C ILE A 141 -20.72 -7.22 -9.45
N PRO A 142 -21.60 -6.25 -9.78
CA PRO A 142 -22.59 -6.49 -10.80
C PRO A 142 -21.79 -6.89 -12.03
N VAL A 143 -22.11 -8.02 -12.64
CA VAL A 143 -21.93 -8.20 -14.07
C VAL A 143 -22.84 -7.13 -14.65
N VAL A 144 -22.33 -5.91 -14.70
CA VAL A 144 -22.99 -4.78 -15.35
C VAL A 144 -23.10 -5.24 -16.78
N LYS A 145 -24.31 -5.68 -17.18
CA LYS A 145 -24.64 -5.82 -18.59
C LYS A 145 -24.41 -4.43 -19.13
N ARG A 146 -23.23 -4.22 -19.72
CA ARG A 146 -22.81 -2.95 -20.28
C ARG A 146 -23.61 -2.74 -21.54
N ASN A 147 -24.77 -2.13 -21.39
CA ASN A 147 -25.72 -1.92 -22.48
C ASN A 147 -25.34 -0.74 -23.38
N SER A 148 -24.27 0.01 -23.02
CA SER A 148 -23.77 1.11 -23.83
C SER A 148 -22.24 1.08 -23.97
N LEU A 149 -21.74 1.56 -25.11
CA LEU A 149 -20.30 1.74 -25.36
C LEU A 149 -19.65 2.62 -24.27
N LYS A 150 -20.37 3.63 -23.77
CA LYS A 150 -19.91 4.53 -22.71
C LYS A 150 -19.65 3.77 -21.42
N GLU A 151 -20.56 2.90 -20.98
CA GLU A 151 -20.39 2.09 -19.76
C GLU A 151 -19.25 1.09 -19.90
N TRP A 152 -19.06 0.53 -21.10
CA TRP A 152 -17.93 -0.34 -21.41
C TRP A 152 -16.58 0.40 -21.32
N LEU A 153 -16.49 1.61 -21.88
CA LEU A 153 -15.28 2.43 -21.84
C LEU A 153 -14.90 2.88 -20.43
N ILE A 154 -15.89 3.27 -19.60
CA ILE A 154 -15.66 3.70 -18.21
C ILE A 154 -15.14 2.52 -17.38
N GLY A 155 -15.72 1.33 -17.54
CA GLY A 155 -15.31 0.12 -16.86
C GLY A 155 -15.42 0.19 -15.34
N VAL A 156 -14.73 -0.73 -14.66
CA VAL A 156 -14.57 -0.80 -13.20
C VAL A 156 -13.09 -0.76 -12.85
N GLN A 157 -12.75 -0.57 -11.59
CA GLN A 157 -11.36 -0.61 -11.14
C GLN A 157 -10.68 -1.92 -11.62
N ASN A 158 -9.45 -1.82 -12.09
CA ASN A 158 -8.65 -2.89 -12.72
C ASN A 158 -9.19 -3.40 -14.08
N ALA A 159 -10.21 -2.75 -14.65
CA ALA A 159 -10.74 -3.07 -15.97
C ALA A 159 -11.43 -1.84 -16.61
N ARG A 160 -10.65 -0.82 -17.00
CA ARG A 160 -11.14 0.44 -17.60
C ARG A 160 -10.67 0.58 -19.04
N PRO A 161 -11.38 -0.05 -20.02
CA PRO A 161 -10.95 -0.10 -21.41
C PRO A 161 -10.70 1.28 -22.04
N GLY A 162 -11.52 2.27 -21.73
CA GLY A 162 -11.35 3.63 -22.26
C GLY A 162 -10.05 4.28 -21.81
N ILE A 163 -9.66 4.09 -20.53
CA ILE A 163 -8.39 4.60 -20.01
C ILE A 163 -7.21 3.82 -20.58
N ILE A 164 -7.37 2.50 -20.77
CA ILE A 164 -6.33 1.67 -21.40
C ILE A 164 -6.07 2.15 -22.82
N ILE A 165 -7.14 2.36 -23.63
CA ILE A 165 -7.03 2.88 -24.99
C ILE A 165 -6.39 4.28 -24.98
N LEU A 166 -6.83 5.17 -24.10
CA LEU A 166 -6.25 6.50 -23.94
C LEU A 166 -4.75 6.42 -23.63
N GLY A 167 -4.36 5.55 -22.68
CA GLY A 167 -2.95 5.36 -22.31
C GLY A 167 -2.10 4.88 -23.49
N ILE A 168 -2.61 3.91 -24.27
CA ILE A 168 -1.94 3.43 -25.48
C ILE A 168 -1.81 4.55 -26.52
N LEU A 169 -2.86 5.33 -26.76
CA LEU A 169 -2.84 6.45 -27.69
C LEU A 169 -1.86 7.54 -27.26
N LEU A 170 -1.82 7.87 -25.96
CA LEU A 170 -0.85 8.81 -25.42
C LEU A 170 0.58 8.30 -25.56
N PHE A 171 0.82 7.02 -25.24
CA PHE A 171 2.13 6.39 -25.44
C PHE A 171 2.59 6.48 -26.89
N LEU A 172 1.74 6.05 -27.83
CA LEU A 172 2.05 6.11 -29.27
C LEU A 172 2.24 7.56 -29.75
N GLY A 173 1.40 8.49 -29.29
CA GLY A 173 1.53 9.91 -29.58
C GLY A 173 2.88 10.46 -29.15
N VAL A 174 3.33 10.18 -27.94
CA VAL A 174 4.64 10.62 -27.44
C VAL A 174 5.80 9.97 -28.21
N VAL A 175 5.72 8.67 -28.47
CA VAL A 175 6.80 7.93 -29.15
C VAL A 175 6.96 8.38 -30.60
N PHE A 176 5.86 8.62 -31.32
CA PHE A 176 5.88 8.96 -32.75
C PHE A 176 5.83 10.46 -33.05
N MET A 177 5.68 11.34 -32.02
CA MET A 177 5.78 12.78 -32.24
C MET A 177 7.14 13.18 -32.82
N PRO A 178 7.23 14.30 -33.58
CA PRO A 178 8.50 14.88 -33.98
C PRO A 178 9.43 15.10 -32.77
N THR A 179 10.72 14.82 -32.93
CA THR A 179 11.68 15.01 -31.85
C THR A 179 11.85 16.50 -31.53
N PRO A 180 11.65 16.96 -30.29
CA PRO A 180 11.89 18.35 -29.93
C PRO A 180 13.39 18.71 -30.09
N ARG A 181 13.70 19.85 -30.73
CA ARG A 181 15.09 20.32 -30.91
C ARG A 181 15.86 20.39 -29.60
N MET A 182 15.18 20.80 -28.52
CA MET A 182 15.78 20.86 -27.17
C MET A 182 16.24 19.49 -26.67
N MET A 183 15.51 18.40 -26.98
CA MET A 183 15.94 17.04 -26.64
C MET A 183 17.19 16.63 -27.39
N GLU A 184 17.30 16.97 -28.68
CA GLU A 184 18.49 16.71 -29.48
C GLU A 184 19.70 17.48 -28.91
N THR A 185 19.51 18.76 -28.55
CA THR A 185 20.55 19.59 -27.94
C THR A 185 21.07 18.99 -26.64
N PHE A 186 20.21 18.50 -25.78
CA PHE A 186 20.67 17.84 -24.54
C PHE A 186 21.41 16.53 -24.77
N LEU A 187 21.01 15.75 -25.76
CA LEU A 187 21.69 14.48 -26.07
C LEU A 187 23.00 14.67 -26.83
N THR A 188 23.24 15.83 -27.41
CA THR A 188 24.50 16.21 -28.06
C THR A 188 25.43 17.03 -27.16
N LEU A 189 25.05 17.29 -25.87
CA LEU A 189 25.94 17.92 -24.92
C LEU A 189 27.23 17.15 -24.74
N GLU A 190 28.34 17.84 -24.97
CA GLU A 190 29.69 17.32 -24.83
C GLU A 190 30.20 17.51 -23.43
N LYS A 191 30.93 16.54 -22.89
CA LYS A 191 31.58 16.68 -21.59
C LYS A 191 32.66 17.73 -21.67
N THR A 192 32.45 18.83 -20.96
CA THR A 192 33.43 19.91 -20.75
C THR A 192 33.89 19.87 -19.29
N GLY A 193 35.18 20.00 -19.02
CA GLY A 193 35.69 20.11 -17.65
C GLY A 193 36.30 18.85 -17.05
N LYS A 194 36.72 18.94 -15.76
CA LYS A 194 37.47 17.91 -15.06
C LYS A 194 36.59 16.71 -14.65
N THR A 195 37.23 15.56 -14.43
CA THR A 195 36.60 14.39 -13.81
C THR A 195 35.96 14.75 -12.48
N GLY A 196 34.63 14.62 -12.37
CA GLY A 196 33.86 14.87 -11.16
C GLY A 196 32.76 15.92 -11.28
N GLU A 197 32.74 16.74 -12.33
CA GLU A 197 31.62 17.62 -12.62
C GLU A 197 30.44 16.81 -13.15
N ASP A 198 29.25 17.07 -12.63
CA ASP A 198 28.02 16.39 -13.03
C ASP A 198 27.20 17.32 -13.93
N ILE A 199 26.79 16.81 -15.12
CA ILE A 199 25.70 17.45 -15.84
C ILE A 199 24.40 16.87 -15.29
N ALA A 200 23.61 17.77 -14.87
CA ALA A 200 22.27 17.60 -14.37
C ALA A 200 21.46 16.56 -15.13
N GLY A 201 21.04 15.53 -14.42
CA GLY A 201 20.08 14.56 -14.92
C GLY A 201 20.62 13.48 -15.85
N TYR A 202 21.92 13.40 -16.03
CA TYR A 202 22.59 12.29 -16.67
C TYR A 202 23.60 11.65 -15.71
N SER A 203 23.21 10.61 -15.01
CA SER A 203 23.96 9.95 -13.94
C SER A 203 25.33 9.40 -14.36
N GLU A 204 25.52 9.15 -15.65
CA GLU A 204 26.74 8.60 -16.21
C GLU A 204 27.76 9.66 -16.67
N TYR A 205 27.44 10.96 -16.53
CA TYR A 205 28.31 12.05 -17.00
C TYR A 205 29.70 11.99 -16.40
N ARG A 206 29.84 11.62 -15.12
CA ARG A 206 31.13 11.46 -14.45
C ARG A 206 32.06 10.46 -15.14
N LYS A 207 31.49 9.44 -15.77
CA LYS A 207 32.21 8.34 -16.44
C LYS A 207 32.53 8.64 -17.90
N MET A 208 31.97 9.72 -18.46
CA MET A 208 32.26 10.13 -19.85
C MET A 208 33.67 10.65 -19.98
N LYS A 209 34.25 10.50 -21.16
CA LYS A 209 35.52 11.13 -21.53
C LYS A 209 35.28 12.59 -21.87
N VAL A 210 36.28 13.45 -21.64
CA VAL A 210 36.25 14.83 -22.09
C VAL A 210 36.15 14.84 -23.63
N GLY A 211 35.25 15.61 -24.20
CA GLY A 211 34.96 15.65 -25.64
C GLY A 211 33.96 14.57 -26.11
N GLU A 212 33.47 13.68 -25.22
CA GLU A 212 32.43 12.72 -25.54
C GLU A 212 31.06 13.30 -25.35
N THR A 213 30.10 13.06 -26.28
CA THR A 213 28.73 13.48 -26.12
C THR A 213 27.94 12.47 -25.29
N ILE A 214 26.84 12.91 -24.66
CA ILE A 214 25.92 12.02 -23.93
C ILE A 214 25.43 10.91 -24.86
N SER A 215 25.15 11.25 -26.12
CA SER A 215 24.71 10.33 -27.16
C SER A 215 25.74 9.24 -27.43
N ASP A 216 27.01 9.63 -27.60
CA ASP A 216 28.13 8.68 -27.91
C ASP A 216 28.37 7.75 -26.70
N TYR A 217 28.48 8.32 -25.51
CA TYR A 217 28.67 7.54 -24.27
C TYR A 217 27.51 6.53 -24.04
N TYR A 218 26.29 6.98 -24.19
CA TYR A 218 25.13 6.11 -24.04
C TYR A 218 25.14 4.97 -25.05
N SER A 219 25.40 5.27 -26.33
CA SER A 219 25.47 4.27 -27.38
C SER A 219 26.59 3.24 -27.12
N ALA A 220 27.77 3.70 -26.73
CA ALA A 220 28.90 2.83 -26.46
C ALA A 220 28.68 1.94 -25.25
N LYS A 221 28.19 2.50 -24.12
CA LYS A 221 27.94 1.78 -22.88
C LYS A 221 26.78 0.80 -22.98
N ALA A 222 25.69 1.21 -23.58
CA ALA A 222 24.52 0.36 -23.80
C ALA A 222 24.76 -0.66 -24.94
N LYS A 223 25.91 -0.64 -25.58
CA LYS A 223 26.24 -1.48 -26.77
C LYS A 223 25.17 -1.37 -27.84
N LEU A 224 24.65 -0.16 -28.03
CA LEU A 224 23.62 0.17 -29.02
C LEU A 224 24.29 0.45 -30.36
N TYR A 225 24.25 -0.52 -31.25
CA TYR A 225 24.79 -0.38 -32.60
C TYR A 225 23.91 -1.12 -33.60
N THR A 226 23.92 -0.59 -34.82
CA THR A 226 23.32 -1.27 -35.96
C THR A 226 24.33 -2.26 -36.51
N LYS A 227 23.94 -3.51 -36.72
CA LYS A 227 24.72 -4.51 -37.43
C LYS A 227 24.39 -4.41 -38.91
N THR A 228 25.31 -3.98 -39.70
CA THR A 228 25.18 -3.97 -41.17
C THR A 228 26.12 -5.02 -41.76
N LYS A 229 25.59 -5.93 -42.56
CA LYS A 229 26.41 -6.87 -43.33
C LYS A 229 26.96 -6.14 -44.57
N THR A 230 28.25 -6.10 -44.74
CA THR A 230 28.91 -5.67 -45.98
C THR A 230 28.76 -6.74 -47.05
N GLY A 231 28.95 -6.36 -48.30
CA GLY A 231 28.88 -7.28 -49.45
C GLY A 231 29.81 -8.50 -49.29
N ASP A 232 30.91 -8.36 -48.53
CA ASP A 232 31.88 -9.40 -48.22
C ASP A 232 31.53 -10.26 -46.99
N GLY A 233 30.31 -10.11 -46.43
CA GLY A 233 29.84 -10.90 -45.30
C GLY A 233 30.32 -10.44 -43.92
N GLU A 234 31.15 -9.42 -43.83
CA GLU A 234 31.56 -8.83 -42.54
C GLU A 234 30.46 -8.06 -41.88
N THR A 235 30.32 -8.17 -40.56
CA THR A 235 29.33 -7.44 -39.76
C THR A 235 29.95 -6.19 -39.18
N ILE A 236 29.69 -5.04 -39.79
CA ILE A 236 30.08 -3.73 -39.24
C ILE A 236 29.08 -3.28 -38.18
N LYS A 237 29.62 -2.86 -37.02
CA LYS A 237 28.84 -2.30 -35.91
C LYS A 237 28.96 -0.77 -35.92
N THR A 238 27.92 -0.09 -36.33
CA THR A 238 27.84 1.38 -36.28
C THR A 238 27.03 1.85 -35.08
N PRO A 239 27.53 2.84 -34.30
CA PRO A 239 26.74 3.43 -33.21
C PRO A 239 25.41 3.96 -33.71
N TYR A 240 24.38 4.00 -32.83
CA TYR A 240 23.11 4.57 -33.18
C TYR A 240 23.22 6.09 -33.38
N GLY A 241 22.68 6.59 -34.49
CA GLY A 241 22.55 8.02 -34.71
C GLY A 241 21.58 8.67 -33.73
N ILE A 242 21.69 10.00 -33.60
CA ILE A 242 20.90 10.83 -32.67
C ILE A 242 19.38 10.55 -32.76
N HIS A 243 18.82 10.33 -33.92
CA HIS A 243 17.41 10.01 -34.10
C HIS A 243 16.98 8.70 -33.43
N LYS A 244 17.86 7.67 -33.43
CA LYS A 244 17.54 6.42 -32.72
C LYS A 244 17.69 6.54 -31.21
N ILE A 245 18.55 7.40 -30.74
CA ILE A 245 18.77 7.63 -29.32
C ILE A 245 17.65 8.50 -28.75
N THR A 246 17.25 9.57 -29.46
CA THR A 246 16.11 10.40 -29.11
C THR A 246 14.80 9.60 -29.12
N PHE A 247 14.66 8.64 -30.04
CA PHE A 247 13.52 7.73 -30.06
C PHE A 247 13.37 6.97 -28.72
N ARG A 248 14.49 6.45 -28.15
CA ARG A 248 14.46 5.77 -26.84
C ARG A 248 14.11 6.70 -25.69
N ALA A 249 14.58 7.94 -25.72
CA ALA A 249 14.18 8.95 -24.74
C ALA A 249 12.66 9.19 -24.80
N LYS A 250 12.09 9.30 -26.01
CA LYS A 250 10.63 9.43 -26.20
C LYS A 250 9.87 8.20 -25.73
N VAL A 251 10.38 7.00 -25.98
CA VAL A 251 9.81 5.76 -25.45
C VAL A 251 9.76 5.81 -23.91
N MET A 252 10.83 6.23 -23.24
CA MET A 252 10.84 6.32 -21.78
C MET A 252 9.87 7.37 -21.23
N ILE A 253 9.71 8.49 -21.93
CA ILE A 253 8.67 9.48 -21.58
C ILE A 253 7.27 8.88 -21.76
N GLY A 254 7.04 8.16 -22.85
CA GLY A 254 5.79 7.44 -23.09
C GLY A 254 5.51 6.37 -21.99
N VAL A 255 6.54 5.63 -21.57
CA VAL A 255 6.45 4.68 -20.46
C VAL A 255 6.07 5.38 -19.16
N LEU A 256 6.68 6.51 -18.85
CA LEU A 256 6.33 7.31 -17.68
C LEU A 256 4.85 7.77 -17.72
N VAL A 257 4.40 8.28 -18.87
CA VAL A 257 3.03 8.79 -19.04
C VAL A 257 1.99 7.67 -18.87
N ILE A 258 2.19 6.52 -19.54
CA ILE A 258 1.24 5.40 -19.46
C ILE A 258 1.25 4.76 -18.06
N ALA A 259 2.42 4.60 -17.44
CA ALA A 259 2.54 4.06 -16.10
C ALA A 259 1.87 4.96 -15.05
N ALA A 260 2.15 6.26 -15.07
CA ALA A 260 1.54 7.25 -14.19
C ALA A 260 0.01 7.28 -14.36
N LEU A 261 -0.50 7.28 -15.60
CA LEU A 261 -1.93 7.23 -15.88
C LEU A 261 -2.59 5.96 -15.30
N PHE A 262 -1.98 4.79 -15.51
CA PHE A 262 -2.56 3.53 -15.05
C PHE A 262 -2.47 3.37 -13.53
N TRP A 263 -1.38 3.79 -12.91
CA TRP A 263 -1.28 3.81 -11.45
C TRP A 263 -2.25 4.81 -10.80
N ALA A 264 -2.43 5.99 -11.40
CA ALA A 264 -3.37 6.98 -10.88
C ALA A 264 -4.83 6.55 -11.02
N THR A 265 -5.17 5.88 -12.11
CA THR A 265 -6.57 5.55 -12.42
C THR A 265 -6.98 4.14 -12.00
N GLY A 266 -6.02 3.25 -11.72
CA GLY A 266 -6.30 1.83 -11.54
C GLY A 266 -6.94 1.21 -12.79
N ALA A 267 -6.48 1.60 -13.99
CA ALA A 267 -7.01 1.08 -15.24
C ALA A 267 -6.78 -0.42 -15.41
N ILE A 268 -5.61 -0.87 -14.97
CA ILE A 268 -5.22 -2.28 -14.80
C ILE A 268 -4.56 -2.45 -13.41
N PRO A 269 -4.44 -3.69 -12.90
CA PRO A 269 -3.78 -3.92 -11.61
C PRO A 269 -2.37 -3.32 -11.53
N ILE A 270 -2.01 -2.81 -10.36
CA ILE A 270 -0.73 -2.10 -10.12
C ILE A 270 0.47 -2.97 -10.55
N GLY A 271 0.49 -4.25 -10.16
CA GLY A 271 1.56 -5.19 -10.55
C GLY A 271 1.62 -5.45 -12.04
N ILE A 272 0.47 -5.48 -12.75
CA ILE A 272 0.43 -5.65 -14.21
C ILE A 272 0.98 -4.39 -14.91
N THR A 273 0.66 -3.19 -14.41
CA THR A 273 1.28 -1.95 -14.89
C THR A 273 2.80 -1.97 -14.70
N ALA A 274 3.27 -2.51 -13.58
CA ALA A 274 4.70 -2.67 -13.32
C ALA A 274 5.39 -3.62 -14.34
N LEU A 275 4.74 -4.72 -14.69
CA LEU A 275 5.22 -5.61 -15.76
C LEU A 275 5.19 -4.94 -17.13
N LEU A 276 4.15 -4.12 -17.43
CA LEU A 276 4.04 -3.36 -18.68
C LEU A 276 5.23 -2.42 -18.88
N VAL A 277 5.70 -1.74 -17.83
CA VAL A 277 6.92 -0.91 -17.88
C VAL A 277 8.10 -1.75 -18.41
N GLY A 278 8.33 -2.94 -17.86
CA GLY A 278 9.38 -3.84 -18.32
C GLY A 278 9.19 -4.28 -19.77
N VAL A 279 7.98 -4.70 -20.13
CA VAL A 279 7.62 -5.11 -21.49
C VAL A 279 8.00 -4.01 -22.49
N LEU A 280 7.58 -2.77 -22.23
CA LEU A 280 7.89 -1.64 -23.11
C LEU A 280 9.40 -1.38 -23.20
N MET A 281 10.11 -1.44 -22.06
CA MET A 281 11.58 -1.28 -22.05
C MET A 281 12.30 -2.38 -22.85
N TYR A 282 11.85 -3.63 -22.75
CA TYR A 282 12.42 -4.76 -23.49
C TYR A 282 12.13 -4.67 -24.98
N PHE A 283 10.85 -4.53 -25.37
CA PHE A 283 10.44 -4.62 -26.78
C PHE A 283 10.88 -3.40 -27.62
N PHE A 284 10.92 -2.21 -27.02
CA PHE A 284 11.47 -1.02 -27.69
C PHE A 284 13.00 -0.93 -27.56
N GLY A 285 13.65 -1.91 -26.92
CA GLY A 285 15.10 -1.98 -26.79
C GLY A 285 15.70 -0.72 -26.16
N VAL A 286 15.04 -0.17 -25.12
CA VAL A 286 15.51 1.03 -24.41
C VAL A 286 16.91 0.79 -23.82
N LEU A 287 17.10 -0.36 -23.21
CA LEU A 287 18.38 -0.83 -22.64
C LEU A 287 18.62 -2.28 -23.03
N PRO A 288 19.87 -2.78 -22.96
CA PRO A 288 20.13 -4.20 -23.07
C PRO A 288 19.34 -5.01 -22.05
N PRO A 289 18.85 -6.22 -22.40
CA PRO A 289 18.00 -7.03 -21.53
C PRO A 289 18.56 -7.23 -20.11
N SER A 290 19.86 -7.49 -19.99
CA SER A 290 20.53 -7.66 -18.70
C SER A 290 20.52 -6.40 -17.84
N GLN A 291 20.53 -5.21 -18.45
CA GLN A 291 20.45 -3.94 -17.71
C GLN A 291 19.03 -3.64 -17.26
N VAL A 292 18.02 -3.96 -18.09
CA VAL A 292 16.61 -3.87 -17.65
C VAL A 292 16.38 -4.78 -16.45
N ALA A 293 16.83 -6.05 -16.50
CA ALA A 293 16.68 -6.99 -15.39
C ALA A 293 17.38 -6.49 -14.11
N LYS A 294 18.63 -5.98 -14.22
CA LYS A 294 19.36 -5.41 -13.09
C LYS A 294 18.65 -4.20 -12.48
N ALA A 295 18.00 -3.37 -13.29
CA ALA A 295 17.28 -2.20 -12.82
C ALA A 295 16.04 -2.56 -11.99
N TYR A 296 15.42 -3.74 -12.22
CA TYR A 296 14.34 -4.29 -11.41
C TYR A 296 14.81 -4.91 -10.08
N ALA A 297 16.08 -5.24 -9.92
CA ALA A 297 16.62 -5.98 -8.77
C ALA A 297 17.69 -5.17 -8.00
N LYS A 298 17.38 -3.90 -7.69
CA LYS A 298 18.24 -3.04 -6.88
C LYS A 298 18.10 -3.29 -5.37
N ASP A 299 19.08 -2.84 -4.58
CA ASP A 299 19.04 -2.93 -3.11
C ASP A 299 17.76 -2.33 -2.52
N SER A 300 17.27 -1.21 -3.07
CA SER A 300 16.01 -0.59 -2.64
C SER A 300 14.78 -1.48 -2.85
N VAL A 301 14.78 -2.35 -3.86
CA VAL A 301 13.70 -3.33 -4.10
C VAL A 301 13.80 -4.49 -3.12
N ILE A 302 15.02 -4.98 -2.86
CA ILE A 302 15.28 -5.97 -1.82
C ILE A 302 14.88 -5.45 -0.44
N PHE A 303 15.23 -4.19 -0.16
CA PHE A 303 14.86 -3.51 1.08
C PHE A 303 13.33 -3.50 1.30
N ILE A 304 12.54 -3.04 0.31
CA ILE A 304 11.08 -2.98 0.48
C ILE A 304 10.43 -4.36 0.58
N PHE A 305 10.92 -5.34 -0.21
CA PHE A 305 10.50 -6.74 -0.08
C PHE A 305 10.72 -7.22 1.36
N GLY A 306 11.91 -6.97 1.90
CA GLY A 306 12.27 -7.36 3.26
C GLY A 306 11.42 -6.66 4.32
N VAL A 307 11.17 -5.35 4.19
CA VAL A 307 10.32 -4.58 5.11
C VAL A 307 8.88 -5.10 5.13
N LEU A 308 8.30 -5.41 3.96
CA LEU A 308 6.95 -5.96 3.88
C LEU A 308 6.85 -7.35 4.52
N ALA A 309 7.84 -8.22 4.26
CA ALA A 309 7.90 -9.55 4.88
C ALA A 309 8.14 -9.47 6.39
N PHE A 310 8.97 -8.53 6.84
CA PHE A 310 9.19 -8.25 8.25
C PHE A 310 7.91 -7.75 8.95
N ALA A 311 7.19 -6.82 8.31
CA ALA A 311 5.90 -6.34 8.83
C ALA A 311 4.87 -7.46 8.97
N ALA A 312 4.82 -8.41 8.01
CA ALA A 312 3.96 -9.59 8.12
C ALA A 312 4.34 -10.48 9.32
N ALA A 313 5.64 -10.65 9.58
CA ALA A 313 6.11 -11.40 10.76
C ALA A 313 5.73 -10.71 12.08
N ILE A 314 5.88 -9.39 12.18
CA ILE A 314 5.47 -8.61 13.36
C ILE A 314 3.95 -8.74 13.58
N GLY A 315 3.14 -8.61 12.53
CA GLY A 315 1.69 -8.79 12.60
C GLY A 315 1.28 -10.20 13.06
N LYS A 316 2.01 -11.23 12.62
CA LYS A 316 1.76 -12.63 13.03
C LYS A 316 2.02 -12.86 14.51
N THR A 317 3.02 -12.21 15.11
CA THR A 317 3.29 -12.33 16.55
C THR A 317 2.30 -11.56 17.41
N GLY A 318 1.62 -10.54 16.87
CA GLY A 318 0.75 -9.63 17.62
C GLY A 318 1.50 -8.48 18.32
N LEU A 319 2.80 -8.33 18.09
CA LEU A 319 3.60 -7.26 18.67
C LEU A 319 3.11 -5.87 18.23
N ASP A 320 2.65 -5.71 17.00
CA ASP A 320 2.02 -4.49 16.45
C ASP A 320 0.77 -4.09 17.23
N ARG A 321 -0.07 -5.07 17.62
CA ARG A 321 -1.27 -4.83 18.45
C ARG A 321 -0.88 -4.33 19.83
N ARG A 322 0.14 -4.92 20.44
CA ARG A 322 0.63 -4.50 21.76
C ARG A 322 1.19 -3.08 21.73
N ILE A 323 1.97 -2.76 20.69
CA ILE A 323 2.45 -1.39 20.45
C ILE A 323 1.27 -0.44 20.23
N GLY A 324 0.27 -0.82 19.44
CA GLY A 324 -0.94 -0.02 19.21
C GLY A 324 -1.70 0.30 20.51
N ILE A 325 -1.85 -0.68 21.42
CA ILE A 325 -2.45 -0.45 22.75
C ILE A 325 -1.62 0.53 23.59
N LEU A 326 -0.30 0.39 23.57
CA LEU A 326 0.60 1.28 24.30
C LEU A 326 0.47 2.73 23.82
N LEU A 327 0.32 2.95 22.50
CA LEU A 327 0.15 4.26 21.90
C LEU A 327 -1.13 4.96 22.34
N LEU A 328 -2.22 4.21 22.52
CA LEU A 328 -3.51 4.75 22.96
C LEU A 328 -3.45 5.30 24.38
N GLY A 329 -2.60 4.76 25.24
CA GLY A 329 -2.44 5.22 26.61
C GLY A 329 -3.71 5.09 27.44
N THR A 330 -3.76 5.77 28.60
CA THR A 330 -4.87 5.68 29.56
C THR A 330 -5.54 7.04 29.84
N SER A 331 -5.29 8.05 28.99
CA SER A 331 -5.84 9.39 29.23
C SER A 331 -7.35 9.44 28.97
N THR A 332 -8.10 9.98 29.92
CA THR A 332 -9.54 10.22 29.78
C THR A 332 -9.85 11.62 29.20
N SER A 333 -8.92 12.56 29.29
CA SER A 333 -9.08 13.90 28.72
C SER A 333 -8.78 13.89 27.21
N LEU A 334 -9.73 14.28 26.38
CA LEU A 334 -9.59 14.35 24.93
C LEU A 334 -8.41 15.20 24.48
N ARG A 335 -8.13 16.32 25.17
CA ARG A 335 -6.96 17.17 24.86
C ARG A 335 -5.63 16.46 25.12
N ARG A 336 -5.49 15.87 26.32
CA ARG A 336 -4.27 15.12 26.67
C ARG A 336 -4.08 13.93 25.76
N PHE A 337 -5.17 13.22 25.47
CA PHE A 337 -5.17 12.12 24.52
C PHE A 337 -4.63 12.59 23.16
N ALA A 338 -5.23 13.59 22.54
CA ALA A 338 -4.83 14.07 21.22
C ALA A 338 -3.35 14.50 21.15
N LEU A 339 -2.88 15.29 22.14
CA LEU A 339 -1.51 15.83 22.16
C LEU A 339 -0.43 14.78 22.45
N ILE A 340 -0.77 13.66 23.09
CA ILE A 340 0.17 12.57 23.38
C ILE A 340 0.07 11.51 22.26
N PHE A 341 -1.12 11.11 21.89
CA PHE A 341 -1.37 10.07 20.90
C PHE A 341 -0.84 10.44 19.51
N ALA A 342 -1.09 11.68 19.05
CA ALA A 342 -0.69 12.10 17.72
C ALA A 342 0.82 11.97 17.46
N PRO A 343 1.73 12.55 18.27
CA PRO A 343 3.17 12.41 18.05
C PRO A 343 3.67 10.99 18.29
N LEU A 344 3.15 10.26 19.28
CA LEU A 344 3.55 8.86 19.51
C LEU A 344 3.19 7.98 18.33
N LEU A 345 1.97 8.11 17.80
CA LEU A 345 1.51 7.38 16.62
C LEU A 345 2.40 7.67 15.41
N SER A 346 2.64 8.96 15.12
CA SER A 346 3.41 9.37 13.95
C SER A 346 4.86 8.92 14.01
N VAL A 347 5.50 9.01 15.18
CA VAL A 347 6.87 8.52 15.38
C VAL A 347 6.93 7.00 15.27
N THR A 348 5.94 6.29 15.78
CA THR A 348 5.86 4.82 15.64
C THR A 348 5.64 4.41 14.19
N ALA A 349 4.76 5.11 13.46
CA ALA A 349 4.52 4.90 12.04
C ALA A 349 5.75 5.19 11.15
N ALA A 350 6.73 5.92 11.66
CA ALA A 350 8.01 6.11 10.98
C ALA A 350 8.87 4.82 10.92
N PHE A 351 8.63 3.85 11.80
CA PHE A 351 9.43 2.62 11.90
C PHE A 351 8.63 1.34 11.73
N LEU A 352 7.31 1.42 11.85
CA LEU A 352 6.38 0.30 11.70
C LEU A 352 5.37 0.57 10.58
N SER A 353 4.69 -0.49 10.13
CA SER A 353 3.65 -0.37 9.12
C SER A 353 2.51 0.56 9.58
N GLU A 354 2.42 1.74 8.96
CA GLU A 354 1.35 2.71 9.22
C GLU A 354 -0.04 2.11 8.99
N HIS A 355 -0.18 1.24 7.97
CA HIS A 355 -1.45 0.59 7.63
C HIS A 355 -1.89 -0.41 8.69
N ALA A 356 -0.97 -1.20 9.23
CA ALA A 356 -1.26 -2.14 10.31
C ALA A 356 -1.69 -1.41 11.59
N LEU A 357 -0.99 -0.31 11.94
CA LEU A 357 -1.35 0.52 13.09
C LEU A 357 -2.75 1.12 12.93
N VAL A 358 -3.07 1.70 11.78
CA VAL A 358 -4.39 2.29 11.52
C VAL A 358 -5.48 1.23 11.56
N ALA A 359 -5.27 0.07 10.91
CA ALA A 359 -6.25 -1.02 10.86
C ALA A 359 -6.57 -1.58 12.27
N PHE A 360 -5.57 -1.63 13.15
CA PHE A 360 -5.75 -2.10 14.52
C PHE A 360 -6.36 -1.02 15.45
N ILE A 361 -5.90 0.23 15.35
CA ILE A 361 -6.31 1.30 16.27
C ILE A 361 -7.72 1.85 15.94
N ALA A 362 -8.11 1.90 14.65
CA ALA A 362 -9.39 2.47 14.25
C ALA A 362 -10.61 1.78 14.91
N PRO A 363 -10.71 0.43 14.97
CA PRO A 363 -11.79 -0.24 15.69
C PRO A 363 -11.82 0.12 17.18
N ILE A 364 -10.67 0.20 17.84
CA ILE A 364 -10.57 0.53 19.28
C ILE A 364 -11.05 1.95 19.53
N LEU A 365 -10.67 2.91 18.68
CA LEU A 365 -11.16 4.29 18.78
C LEU A 365 -12.68 4.37 18.53
N MET A 366 -13.21 3.56 17.61
CA MET A 366 -14.66 3.48 17.41
C MET A 366 -15.38 2.91 18.62
N LEU A 367 -14.85 1.85 19.25
CA LEU A 367 -15.40 1.31 20.50
C LEU A 367 -15.33 2.33 21.64
N ALA A 368 -14.21 3.03 21.80
CA ALA A 368 -14.04 4.08 22.80
C ALA A 368 -15.01 5.25 22.57
N TYR A 369 -15.24 5.65 21.31
CA TYR A 369 -16.25 6.61 20.93
C TYR A 369 -17.65 6.13 21.33
N MET A 370 -18.05 4.91 20.95
CA MET A 370 -19.35 4.34 21.28
C MET A 370 -19.57 4.23 22.80
N GLY A 371 -18.54 3.80 23.53
CA GLY A 371 -18.57 3.76 25.00
C GLY A 371 -18.75 5.16 25.62
N THR A 372 -18.10 6.16 25.05
CA THR A 372 -18.18 7.56 25.51
C THR A 372 -19.57 8.15 25.31
N ILE A 373 -20.15 8.03 24.11
CA ILE A 373 -21.50 8.58 23.84
C ILE A 373 -22.58 7.85 24.66
N LYS A 374 -22.43 6.52 24.85
CA LYS A 374 -23.32 5.74 25.71
C LYS A 374 -23.26 6.21 27.16
N SER A 375 -22.07 6.41 27.70
CA SER A 375 -21.91 6.90 29.10
C SER A 375 -22.38 8.31 29.28
N ALA A 376 -22.32 9.15 28.24
CA ALA A 376 -22.81 10.52 28.26
C ALA A 376 -24.35 10.63 27.97
N GLY A 377 -25.01 9.51 27.63
CA GLY A 377 -26.45 9.49 27.34
C GLY A 377 -26.84 10.22 26.04
N ILE A 378 -25.90 10.42 25.11
CA ILE A 378 -26.15 11.12 23.83
C ILE A 378 -26.21 10.11 22.69
N LYS A 379 -26.96 10.46 21.63
CA LYS A 379 -27.08 9.57 20.45
C LYS A 379 -25.83 9.57 19.61
N GLN A 380 -25.21 10.72 19.39
CA GLN A 380 -24.06 10.89 18.48
C GLN A 380 -23.27 12.16 18.84
N ASP A 381 -21.95 12.11 18.70
CA ASP A 381 -21.05 13.27 18.70
C ASP A 381 -20.22 13.24 17.42
N LYS A 382 -20.76 13.81 16.34
CA LYS A 382 -20.10 13.83 15.03
C LYS A 382 -18.72 14.52 15.08
N GLY A 383 -18.60 15.57 15.91
CA GLY A 383 -17.33 16.29 16.07
C GLY A 383 -16.23 15.39 16.62
N MET A 384 -16.54 14.57 17.63
CA MET A 384 -15.59 13.66 18.25
C MET A 384 -15.14 12.55 17.30
N VAL A 385 -16.07 11.85 16.64
CA VAL A 385 -15.71 10.73 15.77
C VAL A 385 -14.89 11.18 14.57
N VAL A 386 -15.26 12.30 13.92
CA VAL A 386 -14.51 12.88 12.81
C VAL A 386 -13.09 13.27 13.26
N MET A 387 -12.97 13.94 14.41
CA MET A 387 -11.66 14.31 14.97
C MET A 387 -10.79 13.07 15.22
N LEU A 388 -11.30 12.05 15.92
CA LEU A 388 -10.52 10.87 16.30
C LEU A 388 -10.02 10.11 15.07
N LEU A 389 -10.90 9.88 14.10
CA LEU A 389 -10.58 9.07 12.93
C LEU A 389 -9.69 9.80 11.92
N LEU A 390 -9.94 11.09 11.65
CA LEU A 390 -9.07 11.87 10.77
C LEU A 390 -7.70 12.12 11.40
N MET A 391 -7.65 12.36 12.72
CA MET A 391 -6.37 12.48 13.43
C MET A 391 -5.57 11.18 13.34
N LEU A 392 -6.21 10.02 13.50
CA LEU A 392 -5.55 8.71 13.36
C LEU A 392 -4.89 8.57 11.99
N THR A 393 -5.66 8.74 10.90
CA THR A 393 -5.13 8.51 9.55
C THR A 393 -4.08 9.55 9.15
N PHE A 394 -4.31 10.85 9.44
CA PHE A 394 -3.38 11.90 9.04
C PHE A 394 -2.07 11.85 9.83
N CYS A 395 -2.13 11.53 11.13
CA CYS A 395 -0.91 11.35 11.93
C CYS A 395 -0.13 10.11 11.53
N ALA A 396 -0.80 9.01 11.14
CA ALA A 396 -0.12 7.84 10.60
C ALA A 396 0.62 8.18 9.29
N ASN A 397 -0.06 8.87 8.34
CA ASN A 397 0.54 9.28 7.07
C ASN A 397 1.78 10.17 7.27
N ILE A 398 1.75 11.10 8.26
CA ILE A 398 2.85 11.99 8.58
C ILE A 398 4.08 11.25 9.15
N GLY A 399 3.95 10.03 9.60
CA GLY A 399 5.08 9.18 9.95
C GLY A 399 6.04 8.91 8.78
N GLY A 400 5.53 8.99 7.54
CA GLY A 400 6.26 8.67 6.32
C GLY A 400 7.64 9.32 6.14
N PRO A 401 7.81 10.61 6.33
CA PRO A 401 9.11 11.29 6.26
C PRO A 401 10.15 10.77 7.24
N GLY A 402 9.74 10.17 8.36
CA GLY A 402 10.60 9.92 9.52
C GLY A 402 11.71 8.91 9.31
N SER A 403 11.54 7.88 8.47
CA SER A 403 12.60 6.93 8.15
C SER A 403 12.41 6.30 6.76
N PRO A 404 13.46 5.68 6.20
CA PRO A 404 13.36 4.90 4.96
C PRO A 404 12.34 3.77 5.05
N ALA A 405 12.16 3.16 6.22
CA ALA A 405 11.27 2.02 6.45
C ALA A 405 9.79 2.40 6.58
N ALA A 406 9.47 3.67 6.68
CA ALA A 406 8.10 4.15 6.89
C ALA A 406 7.16 3.91 5.70
N GLY A 407 7.68 3.65 4.53
CA GLY A 407 6.86 3.32 3.36
C GLY A 407 7.66 3.15 2.09
N GLY A 408 7.06 2.46 1.13
CA GLY A 408 7.71 2.16 -0.14
C GLY A 408 8.09 3.36 -1.00
N ARG A 409 7.43 4.50 -0.82
CA ARG A 409 7.79 5.79 -1.43
C ARG A 409 9.24 6.18 -1.16
N ASN A 410 9.70 5.93 0.06
CA ASN A 410 11.07 6.23 0.47
C ASN A 410 12.07 5.27 -0.20
N ALA A 411 11.72 3.99 -0.32
CA ALA A 411 12.53 3.01 -1.05
C ALA A 411 12.66 3.35 -2.55
N VAL A 412 11.59 3.86 -3.17
CA VAL A 412 11.65 4.39 -4.56
C VAL A 412 12.65 5.54 -4.65
N MET A 413 12.57 6.50 -3.73
CA MET A 413 13.49 7.64 -3.74
C MET A 413 14.95 7.21 -3.50
N LEU A 414 15.19 6.24 -2.61
CA LEU A 414 16.52 5.64 -2.44
C LEU A 414 17.04 5.01 -3.72
N GLY A 415 16.18 4.31 -4.46
CA GLY A 415 16.52 3.74 -5.76
C GLY A 415 16.90 4.81 -6.78
N ILE A 416 16.17 5.94 -6.79
CA ILE A 416 16.45 7.09 -7.65
C ILE A 416 17.77 7.75 -7.23
N PHE A 417 17.99 7.99 -5.96
CA PHE A 417 19.27 8.54 -5.46
C PHE A 417 20.45 7.69 -5.91
N SER A 418 20.37 6.37 -5.79
CA SER A 418 21.40 5.44 -6.25
C SER A 418 21.67 5.57 -7.75
N ASP A 419 20.65 5.87 -8.58
CA ASP A 419 20.85 6.10 -10.03
C ASP A 419 21.70 7.33 -10.32
N TYR A 420 21.65 8.33 -9.45
CA TYR A 420 22.43 9.57 -9.56
C TYR A 420 23.71 9.56 -8.70
N GLY A 421 24.07 8.39 -8.13
CA GLY A 421 25.26 8.25 -7.30
C GLY A 421 25.18 8.99 -5.96
N ILE A 422 23.96 9.19 -5.47
CA ILE A 422 23.71 9.79 -4.16
C ILE A 422 23.46 8.65 -3.17
N ASP A 423 24.40 8.48 -2.25
CA ASP A 423 24.30 7.50 -1.17
C ASP A 423 23.83 8.20 0.10
N ILE A 424 22.71 7.76 0.64
CA ILE A 424 22.16 8.20 1.91
C ILE A 424 22.00 7.02 2.87
N SER A 425 22.59 7.11 4.05
CA SER A 425 22.42 6.12 5.09
C SER A 425 21.05 6.23 5.76
N PHE A 426 20.61 5.14 6.42
CA PHE A 426 19.38 5.16 7.22
C PHE A 426 19.38 6.28 8.28
N GLY A 427 20.50 6.42 9.00
CA GLY A 427 20.66 7.45 10.02
C GLY A 427 20.61 8.89 9.47
N GLN A 428 21.19 9.13 8.29
CA GLN A 428 21.10 10.44 7.63
C GLN A 428 19.66 10.77 7.24
N TRP A 429 18.91 9.82 6.69
CA TRP A 429 17.49 10.03 6.39
C TRP A 429 16.70 10.37 7.66
N VAL A 430 16.87 9.56 8.73
CA VAL A 430 16.20 9.81 10.02
C VAL A 430 16.54 11.19 10.58
N LYS A 431 17.80 11.60 10.54
CA LYS A 431 18.23 12.94 10.96
C LYS A 431 17.53 14.04 10.17
N MET A 432 17.27 13.83 8.88
CA MET A 432 16.64 14.83 8.01
C MET A 432 15.11 14.79 8.05
N GLY A 433 14.49 13.67 8.35
CA GLY A 433 13.03 13.51 8.27
C GLY A 433 12.32 13.45 9.60
N LEU A 434 12.90 12.76 10.60
CA LEU A 434 12.21 12.52 11.88
C LEU A 434 11.86 13.81 12.65
N PRO A 435 12.66 14.89 12.67
CA PRO A 435 12.30 16.11 13.39
C PRO A 435 11.04 16.81 12.87
N PHE A 436 10.65 16.57 11.61
CA PHE A 436 9.39 17.05 11.05
C PHE A 436 8.16 16.35 11.67
N VAL A 437 8.26 15.05 11.93
CA VAL A 437 7.14 14.20 12.31
C VAL A 437 6.41 14.64 13.58
N PRO A 438 7.06 14.82 14.74
CA PRO A 438 6.38 15.25 15.95
C PRO A 438 5.82 16.68 15.85
N VAL A 439 6.50 17.60 15.17
CA VAL A 439 6.03 18.98 14.99
C VAL A 439 4.75 19.00 14.17
N MET A 440 4.72 18.26 13.05
CA MET A 440 3.53 18.21 12.21
C MET A 440 2.37 17.48 12.87
N SER A 441 2.62 16.39 13.59
CA SER A 441 1.56 15.64 14.28
C SER A 441 0.94 16.45 15.43
N ILE A 442 1.72 17.22 16.17
CA ILE A 442 1.22 18.19 17.16
C ILE A 442 0.39 19.28 16.47
N THR A 443 0.83 19.77 15.31
CA THR A 443 0.08 20.76 14.51
C THR A 443 -1.29 20.19 14.09
N ILE A 444 -1.36 18.93 13.65
CA ILE A 444 -2.62 18.24 13.33
C ILE A 444 -3.52 18.14 14.58
N ALA A 445 -2.97 17.72 15.71
CA ALA A 445 -3.72 17.63 16.95
C ALA A 445 -4.30 18.97 17.39
N LEU A 446 -3.49 20.04 17.34
CA LEU A 446 -3.92 21.40 17.65
C LEU A 446 -5.00 21.90 16.69
N TYR A 447 -4.83 21.66 15.38
CA TYR A 447 -5.85 21.99 14.37
C TYR A 447 -7.20 21.38 14.73
N PHE A 448 -7.24 20.08 14.98
CA PHE A 448 -8.50 19.40 15.33
C PHE A 448 -9.08 19.88 16.67
N LEU A 449 -8.25 20.09 17.67
CA LEU A 449 -8.71 20.60 18.96
C LEU A 449 -9.30 22.02 18.85
N ILE A 450 -8.78 22.87 17.97
CA ILE A 450 -9.27 24.24 17.74
C ILE A 450 -10.56 24.21 16.93
N VAL A 451 -10.59 23.51 15.78
CA VAL A 451 -11.71 23.50 14.84
C VAL A 451 -12.92 22.82 15.44
N PHE A 452 -12.73 21.73 16.19
CA PHE A 452 -13.83 20.98 16.79
C PHE A 452 -14.19 21.42 18.21
N ARG A 453 -13.52 22.43 18.78
CA ARG A 453 -13.74 22.93 20.15
C ARG A 453 -15.22 23.16 20.49
N LYS A 454 -16.00 23.72 19.54
CA LYS A 454 -17.43 24.03 19.69
C LYS A 454 -18.34 22.92 19.19
N LYS A 455 -17.83 21.96 18.42
CA LYS A 455 -18.58 20.88 17.80
C LYS A 455 -18.61 19.61 18.63
N ILE A 456 -17.65 19.43 19.52
CA ILE A 456 -17.54 18.27 20.41
C ILE A 456 -18.40 18.53 21.64
N LEU A 457 -19.33 17.60 21.88
CA LEU A 457 -20.27 17.67 23.02
C LEU A 457 -19.62 17.13 24.30
N VAL A 458 -18.84 16.06 24.19
CA VAL A 458 -18.19 15.37 25.34
C VAL A 458 -16.70 15.59 25.31
N LYS A 459 -16.13 16.25 26.33
CA LYS A 459 -14.69 16.58 26.41
C LYS A 459 -13.82 15.47 26.98
N SER A 460 -14.41 14.35 27.37
CA SER A 460 -13.72 13.14 27.80
C SER A 460 -13.88 12.05 26.76
N VAL A 461 -12.92 11.14 26.67
CA VAL A 461 -13.00 9.95 25.82
C VAL A 461 -12.64 8.72 26.66
N ASN A 462 -13.42 7.66 26.55
CA ASN A 462 -13.25 6.46 27.37
C ASN A 462 -12.29 5.45 26.70
N VAL A 463 -11.12 5.93 26.27
CA VAL A 463 -10.09 5.08 25.67
C VAL A 463 -9.50 4.12 26.71
N ALA A 464 -9.30 4.59 27.94
CA ALA A 464 -8.70 3.78 29.01
C ALA A 464 -9.44 2.46 29.29
N ALA A 465 -10.77 2.47 29.23
CA ALA A 465 -11.56 1.25 29.44
C ALA A 465 -11.36 0.23 28.31
N GLU A 466 -11.35 0.68 27.06
CA GLU A 466 -11.13 -0.21 25.91
C GLU A 466 -9.68 -0.69 25.84
N VAL A 467 -8.69 0.16 26.15
CA VAL A 467 -7.28 -0.22 26.26
C VAL A 467 -7.11 -1.32 27.31
N ARG A 468 -7.75 -1.18 28.49
CA ARG A 468 -7.70 -2.20 29.52
C ARG A 468 -8.31 -3.52 29.05
N ARG A 469 -9.49 -3.45 28.42
CA ARG A 469 -10.20 -4.61 27.88
C ARG A 469 -9.38 -5.35 26.80
N GLU A 470 -8.80 -4.60 25.86
CA GLU A 470 -7.95 -5.19 24.83
C GLU A 470 -6.62 -5.72 25.41
N SER A 471 -6.04 -5.03 26.37
CA SER A 471 -4.84 -5.49 27.08
C SER A 471 -5.09 -6.81 27.86
N GLU A 472 -6.27 -6.94 28.49
CA GLU A 472 -6.67 -8.18 29.17
C GLU A 472 -6.85 -9.35 28.19
N LYS A 473 -7.38 -9.10 26.97
CA LYS A 473 -7.50 -10.11 25.91
C LYS A 473 -6.13 -10.58 25.38
N ILE A 474 -5.20 -9.65 25.17
CA ILE A 474 -3.86 -9.96 24.65
C ILE A 474 -3.02 -10.67 25.71
N GLY A 475 -3.24 -10.39 27.00
CA GLY A 475 -2.56 -11.03 28.13
C GLY A 475 -1.07 -10.67 28.22
N LYS A 476 -0.27 -11.57 28.83
CA LYS A 476 1.18 -11.37 28.98
C LYS A 476 1.91 -11.52 27.65
N MET A 477 3.06 -10.88 27.53
CA MET A 477 3.91 -10.96 26.34
C MET A 477 4.40 -12.39 26.10
N THR A 478 4.22 -12.87 24.88
CA THR A 478 4.60 -14.23 24.49
C THR A 478 6.09 -14.32 24.16
N PRO A 479 6.71 -15.52 24.23
CA PRO A 479 8.11 -15.70 23.81
C PRO A 479 8.37 -15.23 22.38
N ASP A 480 7.41 -15.41 21.48
CA ASP A 480 7.56 -15.01 20.07
C ASP A 480 7.49 -13.49 19.88
N GLU A 481 6.70 -12.78 20.69
CA GLU A 481 6.72 -11.31 20.74
C GLU A 481 8.09 -10.78 21.24
N TYR A 482 8.69 -11.41 22.25
CA TYR A 482 10.04 -11.04 22.72
C TYR A 482 11.11 -11.27 21.65
N LYS A 483 11.09 -12.42 20.97
CA LYS A 483 12.01 -12.71 19.86
C LYS A 483 11.85 -11.69 18.73
N ALA A 484 10.60 -11.41 18.32
CA ALA A 484 10.29 -10.44 17.29
C ALA A 484 10.77 -9.02 17.66
N ALA A 485 10.54 -8.60 18.91
CA ALA A 485 11.03 -7.32 19.42
C ALA A 485 12.57 -7.26 19.42
N GLY A 486 13.24 -8.33 19.82
CA GLY A 486 14.69 -8.43 19.77
C GLY A 486 15.26 -8.29 18.34
N VAL A 487 14.64 -8.99 17.38
CA VAL A 487 15.04 -8.88 15.95
C VAL A 487 14.74 -7.50 15.40
N LEU A 488 13.63 -6.85 15.79
CA LEU A 488 13.31 -5.47 15.39
C LEU A 488 14.37 -4.48 15.88
N ILE A 489 14.76 -4.58 17.16
CA ILE A 489 15.78 -3.72 17.73
C ILE A 489 17.13 -3.95 17.02
N LEU A 490 17.52 -5.22 16.81
CA LEU A 490 18.74 -5.56 16.08
C LEU A 490 18.71 -4.96 14.65
N LEU A 491 17.60 -5.08 13.94
CA LEU A 491 17.44 -4.54 12.60
C LEU A 491 17.62 -3.02 12.57
N ILE A 492 17.00 -2.30 13.50
CA ILE A 492 17.13 -0.83 13.60
C ILE A 492 18.60 -0.45 13.90
N VAL A 493 19.26 -1.14 14.82
CA VAL A 493 20.67 -0.90 15.14
C VAL A 493 21.55 -1.13 13.92
N MET A 494 21.34 -2.23 13.18
CA MET A 494 22.09 -2.52 11.95
C MET A 494 21.86 -1.46 10.87
N TRP A 495 20.63 -0.99 10.69
CA TRP A 495 20.35 0.08 9.74
C TRP A 495 21.07 1.40 10.11
N ILE A 496 21.10 1.74 11.39
CA ILE A 496 21.79 2.96 11.84
C ILE A 496 23.31 2.85 11.70
N THR A 497 23.89 1.68 12.02
CA THR A 497 25.34 1.52 12.12
C THR A 497 25.99 1.01 10.85
N MET A 498 25.31 0.19 10.03
CA MET A 498 25.91 -0.56 8.93
C MET A 498 25.31 -0.26 7.56
N SER A 499 24.20 0.49 7.46
CA SER A 499 23.52 0.69 6.16
C SER A 499 24.39 1.38 5.10
N SER A 500 25.36 2.19 5.51
CA SER A 500 26.32 2.81 4.60
C SER A 500 27.31 1.82 3.96
N GLN A 501 27.52 0.65 4.59
CA GLN A 501 28.49 -0.35 4.12
C GLN A 501 27.81 -1.52 3.37
N VAL A 502 26.67 -2.00 3.88
CA VAL A 502 25.98 -3.21 3.40
C VAL A 502 24.64 -2.92 2.71
N GLY A 503 24.32 -1.65 2.49
CA GLY A 503 23.01 -1.24 1.98
C GLY A 503 21.90 -1.38 3.02
N MET A 504 20.67 -1.11 2.61
CA MET A 504 19.50 -1.25 3.49
C MET A 504 18.84 -2.63 3.36
N GLY A 505 19.00 -3.29 2.23
CA GLY A 505 18.46 -4.63 1.96
C GLY A 505 19.16 -5.72 2.75
N GLY A 506 20.48 -5.63 2.93
CA GLY A 506 21.27 -6.64 3.66
C GLY A 506 20.73 -6.92 5.08
N PRO A 507 20.63 -5.89 5.95
CA PRO A 507 20.13 -6.07 7.30
C PRO A 507 18.72 -6.66 7.38
N VAL A 508 17.80 -6.24 6.50
CA VAL A 508 16.43 -6.76 6.55
C VAL A 508 16.33 -8.21 6.11
N ILE A 509 17.10 -8.62 5.09
CA ILE A 509 17.16 -10.04 4.69
C ILE A 509 17.71 -10.90 5.82
N LEU A 510 18.76 -10.44 6.52
CA LEU A 510 19.26 -11.14 7.71
C LEU A 510 18.18 -11.25 8.78
N ALA A 511 17.41 -10.18 9.04
CA ALA A 511 16.30 -10.21 10.00
C ALA A 511 15.24 -11.26 9.62
N LEU A 512 14.90 -11.41 8.32
CA LEU A 512 13.96 -12.45 7.86
C LEU A 512 14.50 -13.85 8.11
N VAL A 513 15.79 -14.08 7.84
CA VAL A 513 16.45 -15.36 8.11
C VAL A 513 16.41 -15.68 9.62
N LEU A 514 16.73 -14.71 10.46
CA LEU A 514 16.66 -14.87 11.91
C LEU A 514 15.24 -15.19 12.40
N LEU A 515 14.23 -14.48 11.90
CA LEU A 515 12.82 -14.74 12.23
C LEU A 515 12.37 -16.14 11.80
N ASN A 516 12.88 -16.66 10.69
CA ASN A 516 12.62 -18.03 10.26
C ASN A 516 13.29 -19.04 11.19
N ILE A 517 14.58 -18.87 11.52
CA ILE A 517 15.33 -19.73 12.46
C ILE A 517 14.65 -19.75 13.83
N LEU A 518 14.11 -18.62 14.27
CA LEU A 518 13.39 -18.51 15.55
C LEU A 518 11.96 -19.08 15.49
N GLY A 519 11.52 -19.62 14.34
CA GLY A 519 10.22 -20.27 14.16
C GLY A 519 9.04 -19.32 14.00
N ILE A 520 9.27 -18.02 13.80
CA ILE A 520 8.21 -17.00 13.67
C ILE A 520 7.72 -16.89 12.23
N LEU A 521 8.66 -16.74 11.27
CA LEU A 521 8.38 -16.50 9.87
C LEU A 521 8.53 -17.79 9.07
N THR A 522 7.54 -18.10 8.23
CA THR A 522 7.61 -19.22 7.27
C THR A 522 7.65 -18.69 5.84
N TRP A 523 8.09 -19.55 4.88
CA TRP A 523 8.04 -19.17 3.47
C TRP A 523 6.61 -18.89 2.98
N LYS A 524 5.61 -19.52 3.60
CA LYS A 524 4.19 -19.25 3.31
C LYS A 524 3.79 -17.83 3.71
N ASP A 525 4.31 -17.33 4.82
CA ASP A 525 4.05 -15.96 5.27
C ASP A 525 4.69 -14.95 4.31
N ILE A 526 5.90 -15.23 3.81
CA ILE A 526 6.57 -14.42 2.78
C ILE A 526 5.75 -14.40 1.48
N ASN A 527 5.18 -15.53 1.07
CA ASN A 527 4.33 -15.59 -0.14
C ASN A 527 2.99 -14.85 0.02
N SER A 528 2.59 -14.50 1.23
CA SER A 528 1.34 -13.76 1.49
C SER A 528 1.48 -12.24 1.43
N ILE A 529 2.71 -11.72 1.27
CA ILE A 529 2.92 -10.27 1.15
C ILE A 529 2.38 -9.73 -0.18
N HIS A 530 2.15 -8.42 -0.22
CA HIS A 530 1.70 -7.71 -1.42
C HIS A 530 2.82 -7.60 -2.46
N MET A 531 3.03 -8.67 -3.25
CA MET A 531 4.06 -8.71 -4.31
C MET A 531 3.80 -7.71 -5.43
N ASP A 532 2.56 -7.28 -5.64
CA ASP A 532 2.18 -6.20 -6.55
C ASP A 532 2.81 -4.85 -6.16
N VAL A 533 2.93 -4.60 -4.87
CA VAL A 533 3.63 -3.43 -4.32
C VAL A 533 5.15 -3.53 -4.58
N VAL A 534 5.75 -4.70 -4.35
CA VAL A 534 7.18 -4.93 -4.67
C VAL A 534 7.44 -4.73 -6.16
N ALA A 535 6.55 -5.25 -7.02
CA ALA A 535 6.64 -5.08 -8.48
C ALA A 535 6.54 -3.60 -8.89
N LEU A 536 5.64 -2.82 -8.26
CA LEU A 536 5.54 -1.36 -8.49
C LEU A 536 6.90 -0.68 -8.26
N TYR A 537 7.56 -0.98 -7.13
CA TYR A 537 8.84 -0.35 -6.80
C TYR A 537 9.99 -0.82 -7.71
N ALA A 538 9.99 -2.09 -8.09
CA ALA A 538 10.93 -2.61 -9.06
C ALA A 538 10.79 -1.89 -10.43
N ALA A 539 9.55 -1.73 -10.90
CA ALA A 539 9.27 -1.01 -12.14
C ALA A 539 9.62 0.48 -12.07
N ALA A 540 9.31 1.13 -10.94
CA ALA A 540 9.67 2.53 -10.69
C ALA A 540 11.19 2.73 -10.73
N SER A 541 11.95 1.83 -10.10
CA SER A 541 13.40 1.81 -10.14
C SER A 541 13.94 1.61 -11.57
N ALA A 542 13.38 0.65 -12.33
CA ALA A 542 13.78 0.42 -13.72
C ALA A 542 13.44 1.61 -14.63
N MET A 543 12.27 2.20 -14.44
CA MET A 543 11.82 3.38 -15.19
C MET A 543 12.72 4.59 -14.89
N GLY A 544 13.04 4.85 -13.62
CA GLY A 544 13.97 5.91 -13.20
C GLY A 544 15.34 5.75 -13.87
N TYR A 545 15.90 4.53 -13.83
CA TYR A 545 17.14 4.22 -14.49
C TYR A 545 17.08 4.40 -16.00
N GLY A 546 15.98 3.95 -16.64
CA GLY A 546 15.78 4.15 -18.08
C GLY A 546 15.68 5.62 -18.49
N LEU A 547 14.96 6.43 -17.70
CA LEU A 547 14.88 7.88 -17.91
C LEU A 547 16.23 8.57 -17.77
N ALA A 548 17.01 8.18 -16.75
CA ALA A 548 18.34 8.73 -16.51
C ALA A 548 19.34 8.35 -17.63
N CYS A 549 19.38 7.07 -18.04
CA CYS A 549 20.28 6.58 -19.09
C CYS A 549 19.97 7.14 -20.49
N THR A 550 18.71 7.46 -20.79
CA THR A 550 18.30 7.98 -22.11
C THR A 550 18.36 9.50 -22.21
N GLY A 551 18.69 10.22 -21.12
CA GLY A 551 18.62 11.68 -21.09
C GLY A 551 17.19 12.26 -21.06
N ALA A 552 16.16 11.40 -21.04
CA ALA A 552 14.76 11.82 -20.96
C ALA A 552 14.48 12.59 -19.66
N ALA A 553 15.06 12.14 -18.54
CA ALA A 553 14.96 12.82 -17.25
C ALA A 553 15.48 14.26 -17.29
N LEU A 554 16.62 14.45 -17.93
CA LEU A 554 17.23 15.77 -18.11
C LEU A 554 16.32 16.72 -18.91
N TRP A 555 15.78 16.24 -20.01
CA TRP A 555 14.87 17.04 -20.85
C TRP A 555 13.59 17.41 -20.09
N LEU A 556 12.97 16.46 -19.39
CA LEU A 556 11.78 16.69 -18.57
C LEU A 556 12.06 17.70 -17.45
N ALA A 557 13.17 17.53 -16.72
CA ALA A 557 13.57 18.41 -15.65
C ALA A 557 13.77 19.86 -16.14
N ASN A 558 14.48 20.05 -17.26
CA ASN A 558 14.69 21.36 -17.82
C ASN A 558 13.39 22.00 -18.32
N SER A 559 12.52 21.21 -18.99
CA SER A 559 11.22 21.69 -19.45
C SER A 559 10.35 22.16 -18.29
N PHE A 560 10.44 21.47 -17.16
CA PHE A 560 9.71 21.83 -15.95
C PHE A 560 10.27 23.12 -15.29
N ILE A 561 11.57 23.21 -15.10
CA ILE A 561 12.22 24.40 -14.52
C ILE A 561 11.91 25.65 -15.35
N SER A 562 11.89 25.52 -16.68
CA SER A 562 11.66 26.67 -17.58
C SER A 562 10.29 27.33 -17.38
N ILE A 563 9.30 26.60 -16.89
CA ILE A 563 7.92 27.08 -16.64
C ILE A 563 7.83 27.80 -15.28
N LEU A 564 8.73 27.48 -14.33
CA LEU A 564 8.68 28.05 -12.99
C LEU A 564 9.10 29.53 -12.98
N PRO A 565 8.52 30.38 -12.10
CA PRO A 565 9.03 31.69 -11.79
C PRO A 565 10.47 31.63 -11.24
N ASP A 566 11.28 32.68 -11.47
CA ASP A 566 12.72 32.66 -11.14
C ASP A 566 13.02 32.32 -9.67
N PHE A 567 12.22 32.83 -8.73
CA PHE A 567 12.39 32.57 -7.29
C PHE A 567 12.09 31.12 -6.87
N LEU A 568 11.45 30.32 -7.76
CA LEU A 568 11.12 28.91 -7.55
C LEU A 568 12.04 27.96 -8.34
N ARG A 569 13.00 28.46 -9.10
CA ARG A 569 13.87 27.64 -9.97
C ARG A 569 15.09 27.06 -9.25
N SER A 570 15.44 27.55 -8.08
CA SER A 570 16.67 27.13 -7.37
C SER A 570 16.51 27.11 -5.85
N GLY A 571 17.44 26.45 -5.19
CA GLY A 571 17.53 26.39 -3.74
C GLY A 571 16.23 25.92 -3.07
N THR A 572 15.89 26.60 -1.95
CA THR A 572 14.68 26.32 -1.17
C THR A 572 13.39 26.52 -2.00
N GLY A 573 13.37 27.47 -2.95
CA GLY A 573 12.23 27.70 -3.84
C GLY A 573 11.91 26.48 -4.71
N LEU A 574 12.94 25.80 -5.20
CA LEU A 574 12.74 24.57 -5.98
C LEU A 574 12.24 23.40 -5.08
N CYS A 575 12.72 23.30 -3.84
CA CYS A 575 12.18 22.36 -2.87
C CYS A 575 10.67 22.62 -2.59
N MET A 576 10.28 23.91 -2.50
CA MET A 576 8.87 24.30 -2.34
C MET A 576 8.03 23.88 -3.55
N SER A 577 8.51 24.15 -4.77
CA SER A 577 7.81 23.81 -6.03
C SER A 577 7.61 22.30 -6.15
N THR A 578 8.67 21.52 -5.95
CA THR A 578 8.64 20.06 -6.08
C THR A 578 7.78 19.42 -5.01
N SER A 579 7.88 19.89 -3.76
CA SER A 579 7.03 19.38 -2.68
C SER A 579 5.55 19.71 -2.89
N PHE A 580 5.23 20.92 -3.38
CA PHE A 580 3.85 21.34 -3.64
C PHE A 580 3.18 20.45 -4.73
N ILE A 581 3.87 20.25 -5.84
CA ILE A 581 3.35 19.42 -6.94
C ILE A 581 3.21 17.97 -6.49
N THR A 582 4.21 17.44 -5.82
CA THR A 582 4.16 16.07 -5.28
C THR A 582 3.00 15.90 -4.30
N GLY A 583 2.83 16.85 -3.38
CA GLY A 583 1.75 16.82 -2.41
C GLY A 583 0.35 16.95 -3.01
N ILE A 584 0.19 17.64 -4.15
CA ILE A 584 -1.08 17.63 -4.90
C ILE A 584 -1.28 16.27 -5.55
N LEU A 585 -0.29 15.74 -6.26
CA LEU A 585 -0.42 14.51 -7.03
C LEU A 585 -0.69 13.28 -6.14
N THR A 586 -0.10 13.22 -4.94
CA THR A 586 -0.31 12.09 -4.01
C THR A 586 -1.76 11.96 -3.54
N ASN A 587 -2.59 12.98 -3.67
CA ASN A 587 -4.01 12.88 -3.35
C ASN A 587 -4.82 12.15 -4.46
N PHE A 588 -4.30 12.09 -5.69
CA PHE A 588 -4.97 11.45 -6.82
C PHE A 588 -4.39 10.07 -7.15
N MET A 589 -3.18 9.78 -6.68
CA MET A 589 -2.51 8.50 -6.86
C MET A 589 -1.79 8.11 -5.56
N SER A 590 -1.46 6.81 -5.41
CA SER A 590 -0.77 6.37 -4.18
C SER A 590 0.59 7.07 -4.02
N ASP A 591 1.02 7.21 -2.78
CA ASP A 591 2.30 7.84 -2.39
C ASP A 591 3.51 7.24 -3.12
N GLY A 592 3.60 5.91 -3.19
CA GLY A 592 4.66 5.21 -3.92
C GLY A 592 4.63 5.48 -5.43
N ALA A 593 3.44 5.45 -6.05
CA ALA A 593 3.28 5.76 -7.46
C ALA A 593 3.62 7.23 -7.77
N THR A 594 3.31 8.14 -6.86
CA THR A 594 3.65 9.56 -6.99
C THR A 594 5.17 9.75 -7.02
N VAL A 595 5.91 9.18 -6.08
CA VAL A 595 7.38 9.27 -6.07
C VAL A 595 7.98 8.58 -7.30
N ALA A 596 7.40 7.46 -7.73
CA ALA A 596 7.82 6.76 -8.95
C ALA A 596 7.70 7.60 -10.21
N ALA A 597 6.63 8.40 -10.31
CA ALA A 597 6.38 9.27 -11.47
C ALA A 597 7.19 10.58 -11.41
N VAL A 598 7.28 11.19 -10.23
CA VAL A 598 7.83 12.56 -10.07
C VAL A 598 9.33 12.54 -9.74
N GLY A 599 9.77 11.59 -8.94
CA GLY A 599 11.16 11.51 -8.44
C GLY A 599 12.24 11.49 -9.54
N PRO A 600 12.08 10.71 -10.63
CA PRO A 600 13.03 10.71 -11.73
C PRO A 600 13.17 12.06 -12.46
N ILE A 601 12.22 12.97 -12.26
CA ILE A 601 12.22 14.33 -12.83
C ILE A 601 12.81 15.31 -11.82
N THR A 602 12.40 15.23 -10.55
CA THR A 602 12.74 16.22 -9.53
C THR A 602 14.22 16.16 -9.11
N VAL A 603 14.79 14.97 -9.01
CA VAL A 603 16.22 14.82 -8.65
C VAL A 603 17.15 15.46 -9.70
N PRO A 604 16.96 15.26 -11.03
CA PRO A 604 17.71 15.99 -12.05
C PRO A 604 17.54 17.53 -12.01
N MET A 605 16.35 18.02 -11.63
CA MET A 605 16.13 19.47 -11.52
C MET A 605 17.12 20.13 -10.56
N ALA A 606 17.52 19.43 -9.51
CA ALA A 606 18.45 19.93 -8.52
C ALA A 606 19.78 20.35 -9.13
N THR A 607 20.35 19.47 -9.94
CA THR A 607 21.65 19.72 -10.57
C THR A 607 21.58 20.80 -11.65
N LEU A 608 20.47 20.93 -12.38
CA LEU A 608 20.26 22.04 -13.34
C LEU A 608 20.20 23.40 -12.64
N SER A 609 19.80 23.44 -11.39
CA SER A 609 19.60 24.66 -10.61
C SER A 609 20.71 24.95 -9.60
N GLY A 610 21.74 24.11 -9.52
CA GLY A 610 22.79 24.22 -8.50
C GLY A 610 22.28 23.94 -7.07
N THR A 611 21.13 23.26 -6.93
CA THR A 611 20.54 22.88 -5.64
C THR A 611 21.01 21.47 -5.24
N SER A 612 21.04 21.15 -3.94
CA SER A 612 21.33 19.79 -3.49
C SER A 612 20.30 18.78 -3.99
N PRO A 613 20.69 17.75 -4.77
CA PRO A 613 19.77 16.70 -5.22
C PRO A 613 19.15 15.93 -4.08
N LEU A 614 19.87 15.78 -2.97
CA LEU A 614 19.39 15.15 -1.76
C LEU A 614 18.19 15.91 -1.16
N MET A 615 18.30 17.24 -1.07
CA MET A 615 17.21 18.07 -0.53
C MET A 615 15.94 17.98 -1.37
N ILE A 616 16.06 18.04 -2.70
CA ILE A 616 14.90 17.98 -3.60
C ILE A 616 14.26 16.61 -3.61
N GLY A 617 15.06 15.55 -3.63
CA GLY A 617 14.54 14.19 -3.54
C GLY A 617 13.84 13.93 -2.20
N LEU A 618 14.40 14.37 -1.09
CA LEU A 618 13.75 14.27 0.22
C LEU A 618 12.48 15.14 0.29
N ALA A 619 12.49 16.36 -0.25
CA ALA A 619 11.30 17.20 -0.33
C ALA A 619 10.17 16.52 -1.10
N THR A 620 10.51 15.85 -2.22
CA THR A 620 9.58 15.03 -3.01
C THR A 620 9.06 13.84 -2.20
N ALA A 621 9.94 13.06 -1.57
CA ALA A 621 9.56 11.90 -0.77
C ALA A 621 8.68 12.28 0.43
N PHE A 622 9.01 13.37 1.14
CA PHE A 622 8.23 13.83 2.31
C PHE A 622 6.83 14.31 1.91
N ALA A 623 6.75 15.12 0.86
CA ALA A 623 5.47 15.64 0.38
C ALA A 623 4.52 14.57 -0.16
N SER A 624 5.03 13.43 -0.62
CA SER A 624 4.20 12.30 -1.03
C SER A 624 3.38 11.70 0.13
N SER A 625 3.74 11.99 1.38
CA SER A 625 3.01 11.57 2.58
C SER A 625 1.75 12.42 2.87
N PHE A 626 1.50 13.50 2.10
CA PHE A 626 0.42 14.46 2.36
C PHE A 626 -0.88 14.12 1.63
N ALA A 627 -1.17 12.84 1.49
CA ALA A 627 -2.41 12.32 0.89
C ALA A 627 -3.61 12.44 1.85
N HIS A 628 -3.98 13.67 2.20
CA HIS A 628 -5.01 13.95 3.21
C HIS A 628 -6.39 14.25 2.64
N MET A 629 -6.49 14.76 1.40
CA MET A 629 -7.73 15.31 0.85
C MET A 629 -8.72 14.25 0.38
N LEU A 630 -8.23 13.14 -0.18
CA LEU A 630 -9.07 12.13 -0.81
C LEU A 630 -8.89 10.76 -0.15
N ILE A 631 -9.98 9.99 -0.13
CA ILE A 631 -9.96 8.63 0.44
C ILE A 631 -9.02 7.70 -0.32
N ILE A 632 -8.90 7.92 -1.63
CA ILE A 632 -8.10 7.08 -2.53
C ILE A 632 -6.59 7.33 -2.44
N GLY A 633 -6.16 8.43 -1.82
CA GLY A 633 -4.75 8.84 -1.77
C GLY A 633 -3.87 7.86 -0.97
N THR A 634 -4.43 7.19 0.04
CA THR A 634 -3.70 6.18 0.83
C THR A 634 -4.66 5.12 1.39
N PRO A 635 -4.21 3.87 1.57
CA PRO A 635 -5.00 2.82 2.21
C PRO A 635 -5.50 3.21 3.62
N ASN A 636 -4.73 3.99 4.38
CA ASN A 636 -5.12 4.47 5.71
C ASN A 636 -6.45 5.23 5.70
N ASN A 637 -6.62 6.13 4.72
CA ASN A 637 -7.85 6.88 4.55
C ASN A 637 -9.05 5.96 4.24
N ALA A 638 -8.84 4.96 3.37
CA ALA A 638 -9.86 4.00 3.01
C ALA A 638 -10.28 3.11 4.20
N ILE A 639 -9.31 2.64 5.00
CA ILE A 639 -9.56 1.85 6.22
C ILE A 639 -10.44 2.65 7.18
N VAL A 640 -10.02 3.86 7.53
CA VAL A 640 -10.73 4.72 8.48
C VAL A 640 -12.14 5.06 7.96
N TYR A 641 -12.26 5.38 6.67
CA TYR A 641 -13.56 5.66 6.05
C TYR A 641 -14.52 4.46 6.12
N SER A 642 -14.02 3.26 5.80
CA SER A 642 -14.84 2.04 5.80
C SER A 642 -15.34 1.67 7.20
N MET A 643 -14.53 1.93 8.24
CA MET A 643 -14.86 1.65 9.64
C MET A 643 -15.73 2.71 10.30
N ALA A 644 -15.83 3.90 9.72
CA ALA A 644 -16.57 5.04 10.27
C ALA A 644 -18.08 4.90 10.07
N LYS A 645 -18.67 3.76 10.45
CA LYS A 645 -20.11 3.49 10.39
C LYS A 645 -20.68 3.29 11.78
N ASP A 646 -21.88 3.80 12.02
CA ASP A 646 -22.62 3.49 13.22
C ASP A 646 -23.04 2.00 13.17
N PRO A 647 -22.61 1.17 14.14
CA PRO A 647 -22.91 -0.26 14.11
C PRO A 647 -24.42 -0.59 14.21
N LYS A 648 -25.21 0.35 14.75
CA LYS A 648 -26.67 0.16 14.96
C LYS A 648 -27.50 0.59 13.76
N THR A 649 -27.14 1.71 13.14
CA THR A 649 -27.91 2.31 12.05
C THR A 649 -27.31 2.06 10.69
N GLY A 650 -26.02 1.68 10.60
CA GLY A 650 -25.25 1.59 9.36
C GLY A 650 -24.90 2.96 8.75
N GLU A 651 -25.26 4.05 9.42
CA GLU A 651 -25.04 5.42 8.94
C GLU A 651 -23.52 5.73 8.89
N GLN A 652 -23.10 6.37 7.80
CA GLN A 652 -21.72 6.82 7.64
C GLN A 652 -21.45 8.04 8.52
N LEU A 653 -20.59 7.88 9.53
CA LEU A 653 -20.25 8.94 10.50
C LEU A 653 -19.22 9.92 9.96
N LEU A 654 -18.32 9.47 9.07
CA LEU A 654 -17.29 10.26 8.43
C LEU A 654 -17.59 10.34 6.94
N THR A 655 -17.80 11.54 6.40
CA THR A 655 -18.18 11.75 5.00
C THR A 655 -16.98 12.10 4.11
N MET A 656 -17.11 11.93 2.78
CA MET A 656 -16.12 12.41 1.81
C MET A 656 -15.87 13.92 1.94
N LYS A 657 -16.93 14.68 2.27
CA LYS A 657 -16.82 16.13 2.48
C LYS A 657 -15.97 16.46 3.71
N ASP A 658 -16.07 15.67 4.80
CA ASP A 658 -15.23 15.84 5.99
C ASP A 658 -13.76 15.58 5.64
N PHE A 659 -13.48 14.50 4.86
CA PHE A 659 -12.13 14.23 4.35
C PHE A 659 -11.58 15.40 3.54
N PHE A 660 -12.34 15.88 2.57
CA PHE A 660 -11.86 16.94 1.68
C PHE A 660 -11.60 18.26 2.44
N ILE A 661 -12.54 18.71 3.26
CA ILE A 661 -12.42 19.99 3.97
C ILE A 661 -11.25 19.95 4.97
N HIS A 662 -11.22 18.94 5.84
CA HIS A 662 -10.20 18.86 6.88
C HIS A 662 -8.87 18.38 6.29
N GLY A 663 -8.91 17.52 5.28
CA GLY A 663 -7.72 17.07 4.56
C GLY A 663 -7.04 18.20 3.80
N PHE A 664 -7.79 19.08 3.14
CA PHE A 664 -7.23 20.26 2.47
C PHE A 664 -6.57 21.22 3.48
N ALA A 665 -7.22 21.46 4.60
CA ALA A 665 -6.64 22.32 5.65
C ALA A 665 -5.34 21.71 6.22
N VAL A 666 -5.34 20.40 6.50
CA VAL A 666 -4.14 19.70 6.99
C VAL A 666 -3.06 19.64 5.91
N PHE A 667 -3.41 19.47 4.64
CA PHE A 667 -2.47 19.56 3.52
C PHE A 667 -1.76 20.92 3.48
N VAL A 668 -2.50 22.01 3.57
CA VAL A 668 -1.90 23.37 3.61
C VAL A 668 -0.99 23.54 4.83
N LEU A 669 -1.42 23.08 6.01
CA LEU A 669 -0.59 23.10 7.21
C LEU A 669 0.67 22.26 7.05
N SER A 670 0.58 21.08 6.41
CA SER A 670 1.74 20.22 6.14
C SER A 670 2.75 20.90 5.23
N MET A 671 2.29 21.63 4.20
CA MET A 671 3.17 22.42 3.34
C MET A 671 3.84 23.56 4.12
N ILE A 672 3.09 24.31 4.92
CA ILE A 672 3.63 25.41 5.74
C ILE A 672 4.70 24.88 6.71
N VAL A 673 4.39 23.79 7.44
CA VAL A 673 5.35 23.21 8.39
C VAL A 673 6.57 22.64 7.65
N LEU A 674 6.39 21.98 6.50
CA LEU A 674 7.50 21.50 5.69
C LEU A 674 8.41 22.65 5.23
N TRP A 675 7.82 23.72 4.73
CA TRP A 675 8.59 24.86 4.23
C TRP A 675 9.27 25.64 5.35
N VAL A 676 8.53 26.03 6.39
CA VAL A 676 9.04 26.90 7.46
C VAL A 676 9.96 26.14 8.41
N TRP A 677 9.51 25.00 8.94
CA TRP A 677 10.26 24.25 9.95
C TRP A 677 11.42 23.43 9.35
N VAL A 678 11.20 22.84 8.15
CA VAL A 678 12.22 21.98 7.52
C VAL A 678 13.12 22.81 6.61
N PHE A 679 12.59 23.39 5.52
CA PHE A 679 13.43 24.00 4.48
C PHE A 679 14.07 25.30 4.93
N PHE A 680 13.33 26.21 5.57
CA PHE A 680 13.87 27.45 6.15
C PHE A 680 14.35 27.30 7.60
N GLY A 681 14.02 26.19 8.25
CA GLY A 681 14.38 25.89 9.63
C GLY A 681 15.60 24.98 9.73
N TYR A 682 15.42 23.78 10.32
CA TYR A 682 16.55 22.96 10.79
C TYR A 682 17.42 22.39 9.65
N TRP A 683 16.95 22.30 8.40
CA TRP A 683 17.83 21.90 7.28
C TRP A 683 18.94 22.91 7.00
N GLN A 684 18.75 24.18 7.37
CA GLN A 684 19.81 25.20 7.25
C GLN A 684 20.95 24.98 8.25
N TRP A 685 20.69 24.27 9.36
CA TRP A 685 21.66 24.00 10.41
C TRP A 685 22.29 22.60 10.32
N ILE A 686 21.75 21.73 9.51
CA ILE A 686 22.31 20.41 9.27
C ILE A 686 23.22 20.52 8.04
N THR A 687 24.50 20.20 8.21
CA THR A 687 25.42 20.04 7.07
C THR A 687 24.93 18.85 6.23
N ILE A 688 24.42 19.13 5.04
CA ILE A 688 23.85 18.16 4.10
C ILE A 688 24.87 17.80 3.05
#